data_df276c511e1c4f18e95417b09e928cdb
#
_entry.id   df276c511e1c4f18e95417b09e928cdb
#
_cell.length_a   1.000
_cell.length_b   1.000
_cell.length_c   1.000
_cell.angle_alpha   90.00
_cell.angle_beta   90.00
_cell.angle_gamma   90.00
#
_symmetry.space_group_name_H-M   'P 1'
#
loop_
_entity.id
_entity.type
_entity.pdbx_description
1 polymer ?
#
loop_
_entity_poly.entity_id
_entity_poly.type
_entity_poly.pdbx_seq_one_letter_code
_entity_poly.pdbx_strand_id
1 'polypeptide(L)'
;MSVDKKKNLKSLFNSFLKSVEDEEASKMQKEESIDKFINLSERFDQHKLNYIIENWSDYKTQMRKKVFKDKNYNPLLIAKDYLSKSKYGIIDVLYKQNKGYGRFNAVRSRSLQSMAREIRHSIALGLYIDIDIVNCHPVILEWLCIKNKYPHKYLSRYVLNREEIFKQHKGDTRDVIKSAYLSLTNGGTKSYNKLKTKTRFGNKYKDELIKIHACFSKDNKEEFDTRKKLRIENGKDRNHEASFMNTILCDWENKILQQMHIFYNKCDNAVLCFDGIMVPFKEGKDYEIKKCMKYIKDTLDIDIDIKIKPMTEGFTFPDKIDSYDNASDDDIKKYKIVRKKIKQCIKEDDITDRSLSDIFYEMEKDNLVIINDNGDGYVWTNKTRLWEQTTYGELMLKISGKDSLILKAIKELMNISTTKIKLLYTSKRKKNSKTSKEITKQQNIYDQCKNIRSIIKSARGVKNIYTFAKYRFLNENFINEINRKHDLLPVRGGLVIDLKTGKTRDRTKTDMFSLECPVSYHTEKSWTKEDKATLYKFVNQIYMDDPEYIRYKQIKMGSYLSGRCVRDIDIDHGDGRNGKSSIIKALAIVLGEFTGFIGKGVIVFDPKSHRSKNQGGHTSHLIPIEGKRLIITQELEDNDTLDSEMIKKIASADEIEGVRECYGRKTRTIKPFCKLIVSTNVIPKFDVQDRAIIDRLCFNPHTSRFLNKEGLKLEKSTGIYDESKISYYEADDSLIEKYAQVGHEIDIFFSWLVVGCIEFYKVRQDGIKKPKIVTAYIQSKIDDNDVVGSFISECCNIVDTKTWSIMDKQQKILNTITSIDLYESFSSWATRNNCHQGIGKLKFNKNLCDRLPRRRTKRGYVFDRISFIMIDSFEENSDNDL
;
A
#
# COMPACT_ATOMS: atom_id res chain seq x y z
N MET A 1 27.15 -14.79 -32.03
CA MET A 1 27.49 -13.93 -33.17
C MET A 1 28.98 -13.67 -33.10
N SER A 2 29.74 -14.13 -34.09
CA SER A 2 31.19 -14.18 -34.13
C SER A 2 31.89 -12.80 -34.11
N VAL A 3 33.07 -12.74 -33.60
CA VAL A 3 33.95 -11.57 -33.48
C VAL A 3 34.08 -10.84 -34.82
N ASP A 4 34.01 -11.55 -35.93
CA ASP A 4 34.15 -11.01 -37.31
C ASP A 4 32.96 -10.12 -37.74
N LYS A 5 31.75 -10.40 -37.31
CA LYS A 5 30.60 -9.49 -37.60
C LYS A 5 30.69 -8.16 -36.83
N LYS A 6 31.37 -8.12 -35.69
CA LYS A 6 31.65 -6.88 -34.94
C LYS A 6 32.76 -6.04 -35.55
N LYS A 7 33.79 -6.67 -36.14
CA LYS A 7 34.85 -5.96 -36.87
C LYS A 7 34.35 -5.37 -38.16
N ASN A 8 33.51 -6.11 -38.92
CA ASN A 8 32.92 -5.59 -40.15
C ASN A 8 31.94 -4.42 -39.95
N LEU A 9 31.15 -4.42 -38.86
CA LEU A 9 30.30 -3.27 -38.54
C LEU A 9 31.12 -2.05 -38.10
N LYS A 10 32.25 -2.26 -37.43
CA LYS A 10 33.13 -1.17 -36.98
C LYS A 10 33.94 -0.59 -38.16
N SER A 11 34.40 -1.44 -39.12
CA SER A 11 35.07 -0.97 -40.33
C SER A 11 34.13 -0.27 -41.32
N LEU A 12 32.92 -0.77 -41.50
CA LEU A 12 31.85 -0.10 -42.27
C LEU A 12 31.44 1.25 -41.63
N PHE A 13 31.38 1.31 -40.29
CA PHE A 13 31.07 2.52 -39.56
C PHE A 13 32.22 3.54 -39.66
N ASN A 14 33.46 3.10 -39.57
CA ASN A 14 34.65 3.97 -39.69
C ASN A 14 34.91 4.43 -41.14
N SER A 15 34.67 3.58 -42.15
CA SER A 15 34.76 3.96 -43.59
C SER A 15 33.63 4.96 -43.95
N PHE A 16 32.45 4.80 -43.31
CA PHE A 16 31.35 5.73 -43.47
C PHE A 16 31.61 7.09 -42.76
N LEU A 17 32.26 7.10 -41.57
CA LEU A 17 32.70 8.33 -40.93
C LEU A 17 33.78 9.08 -41.75
N LYS A 18 34.71 8.37 -42.35
CA LYS A 18 35.77 8.95 -43.20
C LYS A 18 35.24 9.55 -44.49
N SER A 19 34.20 8.93 -45.12
CA SER A 19 33.52 9.51 -46.29
C SER A 19 32.69 10.74 -45.97
N VAL A 20 32.40 10.98 -44.66
CA VAL A 20 31.65 12.15 -44.15
C VAL A 20 32.58 13.35 -43.97
N GLU A 21 33.85 13.13 -43.58
CA GLU A 21 34.85 14.16 -43.33
C GLU A 21 35.38 14.75 -44.65
N ASP A 22 35.45 13.96 -45.74
CA ASP A 22 35.98 14.39 -47.04
C ASP A 22 35.00 15.23 -47.91
N GLU A 23 33.67 15.21 -47.61
CA GLU A 23 32.66 16.04 -48.29
C GLU A 23 32.39 17.40 -47.65
N GLU A 24 32.92 17.71 -46.47
CA GLU A 24 32.69 18.96 -45.73
C GLU A 24 33.47 20.18 -46.23
N ALA A 25 34.47 19.98 -47.14
CA ALA A 25 35.37 21.05 -47.57
C ALA A 25 34.82 21.98 -48.69
N SER A 26 33.64 21.72 -49.23
CA SER A 26 33.09 22.56 -50.29
C SER A 26 31.58 22.81 -50.14
N LYS A 27 31.22 23.92 -49.54
CA LYS A 27 30.11 24.83 -49.81
C LYS A 27 29.66 25.66 -48.58
N MET A 28 30.16 26.82 -48.44
CA MET A 28 29.60 27.93 -47.67
C MET A 28 28.36 28.52 -48.38
N GLN A 29 27.42 28.95 -47.55
CA GLN A 29 26.29 29.81 -47.86
C GLN A 29 24.99 29.15 -48.33
N LYS A 30 24.10 28.92 -47.37
CA LYS A 30 22.67 29.27 -47.33
C LYS A 30 22.13 28.80 -45.98
N GLU A 31 21.37 29.59 -45.26
CA GLU A 31 20.65 29.18 -44.03
C GLU A 31 19.70 28.00 -44.33
N GLU A 32 20.19 26.77 -44.16
CA GLU A 32 19.38 25.56 -44.29
C GLU A 32 18.59 25.33 -43.03
N SER A 33 17.27 25.27 -43.13
CA SER A 33 16.36 24.94 -42.08
C SER A 33 16.64 23.54 -41.49
N ILE A 34 16.95 23.50 -40.20
CA ILE A 34 17.27 22.25 -39.45
C ILE A 34 16.01 21.60 -38.97
N ASP A 35 15.99 20.24 -39.00
CA ASP A 35 14.91 19.46 -38.34
C ASP A 35 14.87 19.76 -36.84
N LYS A 36 13.71 20.15 -36.32
CA LYS A 36 13.49 20.38 -34.88
C LYS A 36 12.94 19.10 -34.21
N PHE A 37 13.42 18.82 -33.03
CA PHE A 37 12.99 17.63 -32.26
C PHE A 37 12.54 18.06 -30.87
N ILE A 38 11.42 17.48 -30.41
CA ILE A 38 10.91 17.55 -29.05
C ILE A 38 10.74 16.13 -28.54
N ASN A 39 11.24 15.85 -27.33
CA ASN A 39 11.06 14.56 -26.69
C ASN A 39 10.12 14.73 -25.49
N LEU A 40 8.99 14.05 -25.51
CA LEU A 40 7.97 14.07 -24.46
C LEU A 40 7.71 12.64 -23.98
N SER A 41 7.28 12.50 -22.72
CA SER A 41 6.93 11.21 -22.12
C SER A 41 5.41 11.08 -22.04
N GLU A 42 4.83 10.24 -22.88
CA GLU A 42 3.38 10.00 -22.84
C GLU A 42 3.03 8.91 -21.81
N ARG A 43 1.90 9.11 -21.12
CA ARG A 43 1.30 8.13 -20.21
C ARG A 43 0.06 7.51 -20.85
N PHE A 44 -0.22 6.25 -20.52
CA PHE A 44 -1.43 5.59 -20.98
C PHE A 44 -1.80 4.42 -20.07
N ASP A 45 -3.04 3.99 -20.11
CA ASP A 45 -3.51 2.81 -19.42
C ASP A 45 -3.05 1.55 -20.16
N GLN A 46 -2.00 0.94 -19.62
CA GLN A 46 -1.35 -0.22 -20.23
C GLN A 46 -2.26 -1.45 -20.23
N HIS A 47 -3.14 -1.60 -19.22
CA HIS A 47 -4.06 -2.75 -19.13
C HIS A 47 -5.11 -2.68 -20.20
N LYS A 48 -5.74 -1.52 -20.37
CA LYS A 48 -6.70 -1.32 -21.45
C LYS A 48 -6.07 -1.55 -22.81
N LEU A 49 -4.81 -1.10 -23.01
CA LEU A 49 -4.12 -1.32 -24.28
C LEU A 49 -3.81 -2.81 -24.50
N ASN A 50 -3.33 -3.53 -23.49
CA ASN A 50 -3.13 -4.98 -23.57
C ASN A 50 -4.44 -5.70 -23.89
N TYR A 51 -5.49 -5.38 -23.14
CA TYR A 51 -6.80 -5.99 -23.34
C TYR A 51 -7.38 -5.75 -24.74
N ILE A 52 -7.22 -4.53 -25.28
CA ILE A 52 -7.60 -4.20 -26.66
C ILE A 52 -6.82 -5.06 -27.68
N ILE A 53 -5.50 -5.24 -27.47
CA ILE A 53 -4.64 -6.00 -28.36
C ILE A 53 -4.99 -7.48 -28.34
N GLU A 54 -5.26 -8.05 -27.18
CA GLU A 54 -5.61 -9.47 -27.00
C GLU A 54 -7.00 -9.80 -27.55
N ASN A 55 -7.96 -8.88 -27.36
CA ASN A 55 -9.34 -9.03 -27.83
C ASN A 55 -9.61 -8.21 -29.10
N TRP A 56 -8.62 -8.11 -29.99
CA TRP A 56 -8.68 -7.23 -31.16
C TRP A 56 -9.86 -7.48 -32.08
N SER A 57 -10.30 -8.73 -32.29
CA SER A 57 -11.45 -9.07 -33.11
C SER A 57 -12.70 -8.27 -32.72
N ASP A 58 -12.96 -8.15 -31.43
CA ASP A 58 -14.16 -7.54 -30.90
C ASP A 58 -14.09 -6.00 -30.96
N TYR A 59 -12.95 -5.43 -30.63
CA TYR A 59 -12.75 -3.98 -30.68
C TYR A 59 -12.62 -3.44 -32.10
N LYS A 60 -12.08 -4.21 -33.04
CA LYS A 60 -12.00 -3.84 -34.47
C LYS A 60 -13.38 -3.53 -35.04
N THR A 61 -14.41 -4.29 -34.67
CA THR A 61 -15.78 -4.10 -35.16
C THR A 61 -16.42 -2.81 -34.66
N GLN A 62 -16.01 -2.32 -33.50
CA GLN A 62 -16.50 -1.09 -32.88
C GLN A 62 -15.83 0.17 -33.45
N MET A 63 -14.74 0.03 -34.18
CA MET A 63 -14.01 1.16 -34.76
C MET A 63 -14.71 1.73 -35.97
N ARG A 64 -14.54 3.02 -36.22
CA ARG A 64 -15.09 3.68 -37.42
C ARG A 64 -14.51 3.10 -38.68
N LYS A 65 -15.38 2.75 -39.65
CA LYS A 65 -14.96 2.14 -40.95
C LYS A 65 -13.92 2.97 -41.70
N LYS A 66 -13.87 4.29 -41.52
CA LYS A 66 -12.89 5.17 -42.18
C LYS A 66 -11.44 4.90 -41.73
N VAL A 67 -11.24 4.35 -40.53
CA VAL A 67 -9.90 4.02 -40.00
C VAL A 67 -9.19 2.97 -40.85
N PHE A 68 -9.96 2.06 -41.51
CA PHE A 68 -9.44 0.97 -42.32
C PHE A 68 -9.38 1.29 -43.82
N LYS A 69 -9.74 2.53 -44.23
CA LYS A 69 -9.67 2.93 -45.68
C LYS A 69 -8.24 3.22 -46.13
N ASP A 70 -7.36 3.61 -45.21
CA ASP A 70 -5.94 3.80 -45.52
C ASP A 70 -5.21 2.47 -45.41
N LYS A 71 -4.76 1.92 -46.53
CA LYS A 71 -4.04 0.63 -46.60
C LYS A 71 -2.70 0.65 -45.84
N ASN A 72 -2.12 1.82 -45.63
CA ASN A 72 -0.85 2.02 -44.91
C ASN A 72 -1.03 2.22 -43.42
N TYR A 73 -2.27 2.37 -42.90
CA TYR A 73 -2.58 2.59 -41.50
C TYR A 73 -3.15 1.32 -40.88
N ASN A 74 -2.36 0.70 -39.99
CA ASN A 74 -2.80 -0.47 -39.23
C ASN A 74 -2.83 -0.15 -37.72
N PRO A 75 -4.02 0.08 -37.13
CA PRO A 75 -4.17 0.48 -35.73
C PRO A 75 -3.59 -0.57 -34.75
N LEU A 76 -3.74 -1.88 -35.08
CA LEU A 76 -3.21 -2.95 -34.22
C LEU A 76 -1.69 -2.98 -34.19
N LEU A 77 -1.05 -2.81 -35.37
CA LEU A 77 0.42 -2.75 -35.40
C LEU A 77 0.97 -1.53 -34.67
N ILE A 78 0.31 -0.37 -34.80
CA ILE A 78 0.68 0.85 -34.07
C ILE A 78 0.54 0.61 -32.57
N ALA A 79 -0.57 0.02 -32.11
CA ALA A 79 -0.83 -0.29 -30.71
C ALA A 79 0.23 -1.27 -30.14
N LYS A 80 0.54 -2.34 -30.88
CA LYS A 80 1.57 -3.34 -30.50
C LYS A 80 2.98 -2.72 -30.46
N ASP A 81 3.35 -1.89 -31.44
CA ASP A 81 4.66 -1.22 -31.45
C ASP A 81 4.78 -0.20 -30.33
N TYR A 82 3.73 0.55 -30.06
CA TYR A 82 3.63 1.49 -28.94
C TYR A 82 3.79 0.78 -27.59
N LEU A 83 3.04 -0.29 -27.37
CA LEU A 83 3.13 -1.12 -26.16
C LEU A 83 4.52 -1.74 -26.00
N SER A 84 5.10 -2.29 -27.07
CA SER A 84 6.42 -2.95 -27.02
C SER A 84 7.57 -2.02 -26.66
N LYS A 85 7.40 -0.73 -26.79
CA LYS A 85 8.38 0.31 -26.50
C LYS A 85 8.07 1.09 -25.22
N SER A 86 6.89 0.86 -24.68
CA SER A 86 6.46 1.45 -23.40
C SER A 86 6.96 0.65 -22.21
N LYS A 87 6.98 1.28 -21.05
CA LYS A 87 7.24 0.65 -19.77
C LYS A 87 6.41 1.33 -18.69
N TYR A 88 5.72 0.53 -17.90
CA TYR A 88 4.86 1.02 -16.82
C TYR A 88 3.83 2.06 -17.28
N GLY A 89 3.22 1.84 -18.45
CA GLY A 89 2.26 2.78 -19.01
C GLY A 89 2.87 4.12 -19.43
N ILE A 90 4.21 4.18 -19.65
CA ILE A 90 4.92 5.37 -20.13
C ILE A 90 5.74 5.02 -21.37
N ILE A 91 5.78 5.96 -22.32
CA ILE A 91 6.63 5.86 -23.50
C ILE A 91 7.24 7.24 -23.79
N ASP A 92 8.53 7.27 -24.11
CA ASP A 92 9.18 8.48 -24.62
C ASP A 92 8.93 8.58 -26.12
N VAL A 93 8.30 9.68 -26.50
CA VAL A 93 7.93 9.99 -27.85
C VAL A 93 8.80 11.08 -28.40
N LEU A 94 9.48 10.79 -29.50
CA LEU A 94 10.24 11.77 -30.26
C LEU A 94 9.34 12.40 -31.31
N TYR A 95 9.01 13.67 -31.16
CA TYR A 95 8.31 14.46 -32.16
C TYR A 95 9.33 15.18 -33.05
N LYS A 96 9.09 15.16 -34.36
CA LYS A 96 9.92 15.78 -35.38
C LYS A 96 9.12 16.78 -36.20
N GLN A 97 9.64 18.00 -36.34
CA GLN A 97 9.21 18.98 -37.35
C GLN A 97 10.21 18.99 -38.49
N ASN A 98 9.74 18.62 -39.67
CA ASN A 98 10.61 18.53 -40.83
C ASN A 98 11.02 19.92 -41.32
N LYS A 99 12.32 20.16 -41.46
CA LYS A 99 12.88 21.43 -41.98
C LYS A 99 12.48 22.68 -41.20
N GLY A 100 11.99 22.53 -39.96
CA GLY A 100 11.50 23.62 -39.12
C GLY A 100 10.13 24.20 -39.54
N TYR A 101 9.38 23.53 -40.42
CA TYR A 101 8.06 23.97 -40.89
C TYR A 101 6.96 22.93 -40.64
N GLY A 102 5.73 23.41 -40.54
CA GLY A 102 4.55 22.60 -40.38
C GLY A 102 4.47 21.95 -39.01
N ARG A 103 3.76 20.83 -38.93
CA ARG A 103 3.41 20.14 -37.70
C ARG A 103 4.56 19.34 -37.12
N PHE A 104 4.57 19.21 -35.80
CA PHE A 104 5.32 18.16 -35.15
C PHE A 104 4.60 16.81 -35.33
N ASN A 105 5.29 15.83 -35.85
CA ASN A 105 4.79 14.48 -36.05
C ASN A 105 5.60 13.49 -35.21
N ALA A 106 4.93 12.55 -34.57
CA ALA A 106 5.58 11.48 -33.84
C ALA A 106 6.39 10.59 -34.78
N VAL A 107 7.65 10.36 -34.47
CA VAL A 107 8.55 9.52 -35.25
C VAL A 107 8.08 8.07 -35.19
N ARG A 108 7.93 7.42 -36.36
CA ARG A 108 7.41 6.05 -36.51
C ARG A 108 6.00 5.83 -35.99
N SER A 109 5.19 6.88 -35.93
CA SER A 109 3.80 6.82 -35.42
C SER A 109 3.67 6.27 -33.99
N ARG A 110 4.68 6.39 -33.17
CA ARG A 110 4.72 5.91 -31.77
C ARG A 110 4.26 6.99 -30.81
N SER A 111 2.99 7.33 -30.86
CA SER A 111 2.38 8.35 -30.01
C SER A 111 0.87 8.18 -29.96
N LEU A 112 0.25 8.64 -28.91
CA LEU A 112 -1.19 8.86 -28.83
C LEU A 112 -1.70 9.76 -29.96
N GLN A 113 -0.85 10.67 -30.47
CA GLN A 113 -1.13 11.49 -31.67
C GLN A 113 -1.52 10.64 -32.89
N SER A 114 -0.82 9.51 -33.09
CA SER A 114 -0.96 8.66 -34.27
C SER A 114 -2.01 7.55 -34.13
N MET A 115 -2.53 7.35 -32.91
CA MET A 115 -3.50 6.29 -32.62
C MET A 115 -4.90 6.65 -33.10
N ALA A 116 -5.66 5.64 -33.51
CA ALA A 116 -7.09 5.79 -33.75
C ALA A 116 -7.76 6.35 -32.50
N ARG A 117 -8.74 7.26 -32.70
CA ARG A 117 -9.36 7.99 -31.62
C ARG A 117 -9.99 7.05 -30.56
N GLU A 118 -10.59 5.96 -31.01
CA GLU A 118 -11.23 4.97 -30.14
C GLU A 118 -10.21 4.35 -29.17
N ILE A 119 -9.05 3.96 -29.67
CA ILE A 119 -7.96 3.43 -28.84
C ILE A 119 -7.40 4.54 -27.93
N ARG A 120 -7.12 5.72 -28.49
CA ARG A 120 -6.57 6.86 -27.77
C ARG A 120 -7.46 7.27 -26.58
N HIS A 121 -8.78 7.42 -26.84
CA HIS A 121 -9.71 7.79 -25.77
C HIS A 121 -9.80 6.71 -24.68
N SER A 122 -9.75 5.42 -25.06
CA SER A 122 -9.79 4.32 -24.09
C SER A 122 -8.62 4.32 -23.13
N ILE A 123 -7.40 4.56 -23.64
CA ILE A 123 -6.18 4.43 -22.85
C ILE A 123 -5.67 5.74 -22.25
N ALA A 124 -6.24 6.88 -22.65
CA ALA A 124 -5.88 8.21 -22.15
C ALA A 124 -6.93 8.81 -21.21
N LEU A 125 -8.15 8.27 -21.19
CA LEU A 125 -9.23 8.73 -20.32
C LEU A 125 -8.83 8.65 -18.84
N GLY A 126 -9.03 9.75 -18.11
CA GLY A 126 -8.62 9.87 -16.71
C GLY A 126 -7.14 10.21 -16.51
N LEU A 127 -6.31 10.14 -17.56
CA LEU A 127 -4.89 10.53 -17.49
C LEU A 127 -4.61 11.90 -18.11
N TYR A 128 -5.47 12.34 -19.04
CA TYR A 128 -5.32 13.58 -19.78
C TYR A 128 -6.61 14.38 -19.91
N ILE A 129 -6.45 15.68 -20.10
CA ILE A 129 -7.46 16.58 -20.67
C ILE A 129 -7.04 16.89 -22.10
N ASP A 130 -7.95 16.71 -23.06
CA ASP A 130 -7.76 17.02 -24.48
C ASP A 130 -8.23 18.45 -24.74
N ILE A 131 -7.34 19.35 -25.11
CA ILE A 131 -7.58 20.79 -25.32
C ILE A 131 -7.38 21.08 -26.81
N ASP A 132 -8.47 21.36 -27.50
CA ASP A 132 -8.51 21.59 -28.95
C ASP A 132 -8.79 23.07 -29.29
N ILE A 133 -8.19 23.54 -30.38
CA ILE A 133 -8.51 24.83 -31.00
C ILE A 133 -9.81 24.69 -31.82
N VAL A 134 -10.74 25.58 -31.56
CA VAL A 134 -12.03 25.56 -32.27
C VAL A 134 -11.87 26.10 -33.68
N ASN A 135 -12.27 25.32 -34.71
CA ASN A 135 -12.25 25.71 -36.09
C ASN A 135 -10.89 26.26 -36.61
N CYS A 136 -9.81 25.61 -36.18
CA CYS A 136 -8.41 26.07 -36.25
C CYS A 136 -8.02 26.69 -37.63
N HIS A 137 -8.01 25.90 -38.73
CA HIS A 137 -7.57 26.38 -40.04
C HIS A 137 -8.41 27.53 -40.60
N PRO A 138 -9.76 27.52 -40.55
CA PRO A 138 -10.56 28.67 -41.00
C PRO A 138 -10.27 29.94 -40.20
N VAL A 139 -10.10 29.89 -38.89
CA VAL A 139 -9.78 31.04 -38.03
C VAL A 139 -8.39 31.60 -38.35
N ILE A 140 -7.39 30.69 -38.48
CA ILE A 140 -6.02 31.12 -38.88
C ILE A 140 -6.05 31.77 -40.27
N LEU A 141 -6.79 31.22 -41.23
CA LEU A 141 -6.88 31.77 -42.57
C LEU A 141 -7.58 33.14 -42.57
N GLU A 142 -8.65 33.32 -41.81
CA GLU A 142 -9.32 34.62 -41.64
C GLU A 142 -8.38 35.66 -41.05
N TRP A 143 -7.68 35.32 -39.95
CA TRP A 143 -6.69 36.23 -39.36
C TRP A 143 -5.57 36.63 -40.35
N LEU A 144 -5.07 35.66 -41.14
CA LEU A 144 -4.11 35.92 -42.18
C LEU A 144 -4.66 36.84 -43.28
N CYS A 145 -5.93 36.67 -43.68
CA CYS A 145 -6.57 37.55 -44.65
C CYS A 145 -6.75 38.98 -44.11
N ILE A 146 -7.14 39.14 -42.83
CA ILE A 146 -7.23 40.45 -42.17
C ILE A 146 -5.88 41.13 -42.18
N LYS A 147 -4.82 40.44 -41.78
CA LYS A 147 -3.45 40.95 -41.68
C LYS A 147 -2.91 41.39 -43.04
N ASN A 148 -3.23 40.67 -44.12
CA ASN A 148 -2.80 40.95 -45.49
C ASN A 148 -3.83 41.73 -46.30
N LYS A 149 -4.92 42.16 -45.71
CA LYS A 149 -6.01 42.93 -46.33
C LYS A 149 -6.63 42.22 -47.52
N TYR A 150 -6.74 40.87 -47.50
CA TYR A 150 -7.44 40.13 -48.55
C TYR A 150 -8.95 40.05 -48.33
N PRO A 151 -9.77 40.04 -49.43
CA PRO A 151 -11.21 39.84 -49.29
C PRO A 151 -11.56 38.49 -48.66
N HIS A 152 -12.34 38.49 -47.59
CA HIS A 152 -12.65 37.27 -46.80
C HIS A 152 -14.12 37.21 -46.30
N LYS A 153 -15.06 37.82 -47.01
CA LYS A 153 -16.47 37.95 -46.61
C LYS A 153 -17.15 36.62 -46.29
N TYR A 154 -17.01 35.62 -47.14
CA TYR A 154 -17.63 34.28 -46.96
C TYR A 154 -16.87 33.45 -45.96
N LEU A 155 -15.54 33.63 -45.85
CA LEU A 155 -14.72 33.01 -44.83
C LEU A 155 -15.13 33.47 -43.43
N SER A 156 -15.27 34.79 -43.20
CA SER A 156 -15.75 35.34 -41.91
C SER A 156 -17.13 34.83 -41.56
N ARG A 157 -18.06 34.81 -42.54
CA ARG A 157 -19.37 34.27 -42.30
C ARG A 157 -19.35 32.76 -41.95
N TYR A 158 -18.43 31.99 -42.52
CA TYR A 158 -18.24 30.61 -42.18
C TYR A 158 -17.67 30.44 -40.76
N VAL A 159 -16.69 31.23 -40.38
CA VAL A 159 -16.10 31.18 -39.02
C VAL A 159 -17.18 31.47 -37.97
N LEU A 160 -17.99 32.49 -38.18
CA LEU A 160 -19.02 32.92 -37.24
C LEU A 160 -20.24 31.99 -37.18
N ASN A 161 -20.71 31.48 -38.35
CA ASN A 161 -22.05 30.83 -38.44
C ASN A 161 -21.95 29.41 -39.02
N ARG A 162 -20.88 28.68 -38.70
CA ARG A 162 -20.59 27.35 -39.25
C ARG A 162 -21.75 26.34 -39.14
N GLU A 163 -22.37 26.23 -37.97
CA GLU A 163 -23.41 25.24 -37.73
C GLU A 163 -24.72 25.57 -38.50
N GLU A 164 -25.04 26.84 -38.68
CA GLU A 164 -26.19 27.27 -39.51
C GLU A 164 -25.94 26.97 -41.00
N ILE A 165 -24.71 27.17 -41.45
CA ILE A 165 -24.30 26.82 -42.81
C ILE A 165 -24.40 25.32 -43.05
N PHE A 166 -24.02 24.50 -42.09
CA PHE A 166 -24.14 23.04 -42.19
C PHE A 166 -25.60 22.56 -42.30
N LYS A 167 -26.53 23.23 -41.60
CA LYS A 167 -27.97 22.90 -41.69
C LYS A 167 -28.58 23.11 -43.08
N GLN A 168 -27.94 23.93 -43.93
CA GLN A 168 -28.37 24.16 -45.32
C GLN A 168 -28.09 22.96 -46.24
N HIS A 169 -27.22 21.99 -45.82
CA HIS A 169 -26.90 20.80 -46.62
C HIS A 169 -27.83 19.66 -46.24
N LYS A 170 -28.80 19.36 -47.11
CA LYS A 170 -29.74 18.23 -46.94
C LYS A 170 -29.15 16.93 -47.47
N GLY A 171 -29.31 15.85 -46.69
CA GLY A 171 -28.94 14.48 -47.13
C GLY A 171 -27.47 14.07 -46.89
N ASP A 172 -26.62 14.96 -46.34
CA ASP A 172 -25.26 14.64 -45.93
C ASP A 172 -25.16 14.74 -44.39
N THR A 173 -24.29 13.91 -43.81
CA THR A 173 -24.05 13.99 -42.36
C THR A 173 -23.16 15.19 -42.03
N ARG A 174 -23.29 15.70 -40.79
CA ARG A 174 -22.51 16.84 -40.29
C ARG A 174 -20.99 16.64 -40.50
N ASP A 175 -20.47 15.42 -40.26
CA ASP A 175 -19.06 15.10 -40.43
C ASP A 175 -18.59 15.14 -41.90
N VAL A 176 -19.44 14.72 -42.82
CA VAL A 176 -19.16 14.78 -44.24
C VAL A 176 -19.12 16.23 -44.71
N ILE A 177 -20.07 17.07 -44.28
CA ILE A 177 -20.11 18.51 -44.58
C ILE A 177 -18.90 19.22 -44.01
N LYS A 178 -18.58 18.96 -42.70
CA LYS A 178 -17.39 19.51 -42.03
C LYS A 178 -16.11 19.17 -42.79
N SER A 179 -15.97 17.92 -43.19
CA SER A 179 -14.79 17.46 -43.93
C SER A 179 -14.68 18.12 -45.31
N ALA A 180 -15.81 18.37 -45.96
CA ALA A 180 -15.85 19.06 -47.26
C ALA A 180 -15.43 20.53 -47.14
N TYR A 181 -15.94 21.26 -46.16
CA TYR A 181 -15.56 22.68 -45.95
C TYR A 181 -14.13 22.82 -45.50
N LEU A 182 -13.62 21.95 -44.61
CA LEU A 182 -12.23 21.90 -44.22
C LEU A 182 -11.31 21.63 -45.42
N SER A 183 -11.75 20.72 -46.31
CA SER A 183 -11.03 20.45 -47.54
C SER A 183 -10.98 21.68 -48.47
N LEU A 184 -12.08 22.44 -48.55
CA LEU A 184 -12.09 23.75 -49.28
C LEU A 184 -11.10 24.76 -48.71
N THR A 185 -11.13 24.92 -47.36
CA THR A 185 -10.20 25.82 -46.66
C THR A 185 -8.73 25.51 -46.98
N ASN A 186 -8.40 24.20 -47.08
CA ASN A 186 -7.08 23.72 -47.46
C ASN A 186 -6.85 23.60 -48.98
N GLY A 187 -7.72 24.15 -49.81
CA GLY A 187 -7.60 24.24 -51.27
C GLY A 187 -8.07 22.97 -52.00
N GLY A 188 -8.66 21.99 -51.33
CA GLY A 188 -9.19 20.78 -51.99
C GLY A 188 -10.66 20.89 -52.33
N THR A 189 -11.05 20.75 -53.61
CA THR A 189 -12.44 20.87 -54.03
C THR A 189 -13.20 19.57 -54.19
N LYS A 190 -12.52 18.42 -54.26
CA LYS A 190 -13.11 17.11 -54.54
C LYS A 190 -14.17 16.69 -53.47
N SER A 191 -13.93 16.93 -52.21
CA SER A 191 -14.83 16.54 -51.11
C SER A 191 -16.12 17.36 -51.16
N TYR A 192 -16.04 18.63 -51.42
CA TYR A 192 -17.21 19.53 -51.56
C TYR A 192 -18.03 19.16 -52.81
N ASN A 193 -17.37 18.85 -53.92
CA ASN A 193 -18.04 18.45 -55.14
C ASN A 193 -18.81 17.13 -55.02
N LYS A 194 -18.53 16.31 -54.06
CA LYS A 194 -19.20 15.02 -53.73
C LYS A 194 -20.40 15.18 -52.81
N LEU A 195 -20.63 16.35 -52.22
CA LEU A 195 -21.83 16.60 -51.40
C LEU A 195 -23.10 16.45 -52.22
N LYS A 196 -24.11 15.82 -51.62
CA LYS A 196 -25.42 15.63 -52.24
C LYS A 196 -26.10 16.98 -52.54
N THR A 197 -25.97 17.93 -51.62
CA THR A 197 -26.53 19.28 -51.80
C THR A 197 -25.40 20.31 -51.83
N LYS A 198 -25.31 21.07 -52.91
CA LYS A 198 -24.38 22.21 -53.01
C LYS A 198 -25.15 23.49 -52.79
N THR A 199 -24.78 24.25 -51.80
CA THR A 199 -25.46 25.50 -51.44
C THR A 199 -24.88 26.71 -52.16
N ARG A 200 -25.68 27.77 -52.36
CA ARG A 200 -25.21 29.05 -52.93
C ARG A 200 -24.07 29.62 -52.11
N PHE A 201 -24.16 29.51 -50.80
CA PHE A 201 -23.11 29.94 -49.88
C PHE A 201 -21.80 29.12 -50.11
N GLY A 202 -21.89 27.79 -50.10
CA GLY A 202 -20.73 26.96 -50.26
C GLY A 202 -19.98 27.14 -51.60
N ASN A 203 -20.72 27.45 -52.69
CA ASN A 203 -20.10 27.80 -53.95
C ASN A 203 -19.34 29.16 -53.85
N LYS A 204 -19.97 30.17 -53.27
CA LYS A 204 -19.32 31.46 -53.05
C LYS A 204 -18.10 31.38 -52.10
N TYR A 205 -18.20 30.56 -51.06
CA TYR A 205 -17.10 30.28 -50.15
C TYR A 205 -15.92 29.64 -50.90
N LYS A 206 -16.19 28.62 -51.74
CA LYS A 206 -15.20 27.95 -52.59
C LYS A 206 -14.51 28.97 -53.52
N ASP A 207 -15.29 29.82 -54.22
CA ASP A 207 -14.76 30.80 -55.19
C ASP A 207 -13.87 31.86 -54.47
N GLU A 208 -14.24 32.29 -53.28
CA GLU A 208 -13.45 33.22 -52.47
C GLU A 208 -12.13 32.59 -52.02
N LEU A 209 -12.16 31.32 -51.53
CA LEU A 209 -10.94 30.60 -51.11
C LEU A 209 -9.94 30.40 -52.25
N ILE A 210 -10.41 30.10 -53.45
CA ILE A 210 -9.53 30.01 -54.65
C ILE A 210 -8.79 31.33 -54.87
N LYS A 211 -9.49 32.48 -54.74
CA LYS A 211 -8.88 33.81 -54.88
C LYS A 211 -7.88 34.07 -53.75
N ILE A 212 -8.24 33.76 -52.54
CA ILE A 212 -7.36 33.91 -51.35
C ILE A 212 -6.05 33.10 -51.55
N HIS A 213 -6.15 31.85 -51.94
CA HIS A 213 -4.97 30.98 -52.17
C HIS A 213 -4.08 31.55 -53.26
N ALA A 214 -4.66 32.06 -54.36
CA ALA A 214 -3.91 32.71 -55.43
C ALA A 214 -3.16 33.99 -54.95
N CYS A 215 -3.82 34.83 -54.12
CA CYS A 215 -3.17 35.99 -53.51
C CYS A 215 -1.96 35.57 -52.66
N PHE A 216 -2.12 34.58 -51.75
CA PHE A 216 -1.01 34.12 -50.96
C PHE A 216 0.16 33.57 -51.78
N SER A 217 -0.13 32.85 -52.84
CA SER A 217 0.89 32.29 -53.75
C SER A 217 1.64 33.36 -54.52
N LYS A 218 0.95 34.45 -54.88
CA LYS A 218 1.50 35.61 -55.57
C LYS A 218 2.41 36.44 -54.66
N ASP A 219 1.91 36.76 -53.49
CA ASP A 219 2.59 37.66 -52.57
C ASP A 219 3.80 36.99 -51.88
N ASN A 220 3.84 35.62 -51.84
CA ASN A 220 4.98 34.81 -51.36
C ASN A 220 5.61 33.98 -52.47
N LYS A 221 5.83 34.59 -53.63
CA LYS A 221 6.21 33.91 -54.89
C LYS A 221 7.52 33.11 -54.75
N GLU A 222 8.53 33.62 -54.15
CA GLU A 222 9.83 32.94 -53.98
C GLU A 222 9.67 31.62 -53.17
N GLU A 223 8.99 31.67 -52.02
CA GLU A 223 8.74 30.48 -51.19
C GLU A 223 7.78 29.49 -51.92
N PHE A 224 6.76 30.00 -52.61
CA PHE A 224 5.85 29.20 -53.39
C PHE A 224 6.58 28.45 -54.51
N ASP A 225 7.42 29.13 -55.30
CA ASP A 225 8.16 28.53 -56.38
C ASP A 225 9.18 27.47 -55.88
N THR A 226 9.84 27.79 -54.79
CA THR A 226 10.75 26.81 -54.13
C THR A 226 10.01 25.54 -53.70
N ARG A 227 8.85 25.69 -53.08
CA ARG A 227 8.03 24.52 -52.64
C ARG A 227 7.40 23.78 -53.81
N LYS A 228 6.97 24.50 -54.85
CA LYS A 228 6.45 23.93 -56.10
C LYS A 228 7.51 23.04 -56.77
N LYS A 229 8.76 23.53 -56.87
CA LYS A 229 9.88 22.77 -57.40
C LYS A 229 10.15 21.48 -56.62
N LEU A 230 10.22 21.56 -55.29
CA LEU A 230 10.39 20.40 -54.40
C LEU A 230 9.25 19.36 -54.51
N ARG A 231 8.01 19.80 -54.79
CA ARG A 231 6.89 18.89 -54.98
C ARG A 231 6.97 18.15 -56.33
N ILE A 232 7.34 18.84 -57.39
CA ILE A 232 7.56 18.28 -58.74
C ILE A 232 8.67 17.22 -58.65
N GLU A 233 9.79 17.54 -58.02
CA GLU A 233 10.90 16.59 -57.79
C GLU A 233 10.47 15.33 -57.00
N ASN A 234 9.44 15.43 -56.16
CA ASN A 234 8.85 14.31 -55.43
C ASN A 234 7.64 13.66 -56.12
N GLY A 235 7.44 13.91 -57.42
CA GLY A 235 6.37 13.28 -58.21
C GLY A 235 4.96 13.81 -57.94
N LYS A 236 4.81 14.98 -57.33
CA LYS A 236 3.51 15.56 -56.95
C LYS A 236 3.27 16.87 -57.72
N ASP A 237 2.91 16.77 -58.95
CA ASP A 237 2.74 17.91 -59.89
C ASP A 237 1.30 18.42 -59.99
N ARG A 238 0.51 18.44 -58.87
CA ARG A 238 -0.87 18.94 -58.88
C ARG A 238 -1.18 19.74 -57.62
N ASN A 239 -2.09 20.73 -57.73
CA ASN A 239 -2.62 21.52 -56.64
C ASN A 239 -1.51 22.20 -55.77
N HIS A 240 -0.61 22.92 -56.42
CA HIS A 240 0.52 23.60 -55.79
C HIS A 240 0.09 24.67 -54.78
N GLU A 241 -0.85 25.55 -55.15
CA GLU A 241 -1.40 26.61 -54.33
C GLU A 241 -2.08 26.06 -53.08
N ALA A 242 -2.93 25.06 -53.24
CA ALA A 242 -3.59 24.36 -52.13
C ALA A 242 -2.57 23.75 -51.16
N SER A 243 -1.54 23.13 -51.69
CA SER A 243 -0.46 22.54 -50.86
C SER A 243 0.35 23.59 -50.12
N PHE A 244 0.61 24.71 -50.80
CA PHE A 244 1.33 25.83 -50.20
C PHE A 244 0.50 26.42 -49.05
N MET A 245 -0.76 26.71 -49.26
CA MET A 245 -1.66 27.23 -48.22
C MET A 245 -1.80 26.27 -47.06
N ASN A 246 -1.99 24.98 -47.29
CA ASN A 246 -2.05 23.99 -46.23
C ASN A 246 -0.76 23.96 -45.41
N THR A 247 0.39 24.21 -46.01
CA THR A 247 1.68 24.25 -45.27
C THR A 247 1.73 25.50 -44.37
N ILE A 248 1.29 26.67 -44.87
CA ILE A 248 1.21 27.91 -44.08
C ILE A 248 0.26 27.69 -42.88
N LEU A 249 -0.93 27.13 -43.12
CA LEU A 249 -1.90 26.88 -42.05
C LEU A 249 -1.36 25.88 -41.00
N CYS A 250 -0.70 24.80 -41.42
CA CYS A 250 -0.08 23.83 -40.50
C CYS A 250 1.09 24.45 -39.73
N ASP A 251 1.82 25.41 -40.30
CA ASP A 251 2.89 26.10 -39.60
C ASP A 251 2.35 27.03 -38.51
N TRP A 252 1.32 27.81 -38.83
CA TRP A 252 0.66 28.64 -37.82
C TRP A 252 -0.04 27.84 -36.73
N GLU A 253 -0.75 26.78 -37.09
CA GLU A 253 -1.32 25.82 -36.13
C GLU A 253 -0.25 25.29 -35.15
N ASN A 254 0.93 24.93 -35.68
CA ASN A 254 2.05 24.45 -34.85
C ASN A 254 2.66 25.56 -33.98
N LYS A 255 2.70 26.82 -34.45
CA LYS A 255 3.13 27.96 -33.62
C LYS A 255 2.19 28.16 -32.44
N ILE A 256 0.88 28.08 -32.66
CA ILE A 256 -0.12 28.17 -31.60
C ILE A 256 0.03 27.01 -30.64
N LEU A 257 0.17 25.78 -31.13
CA LEU A 257 0.39 24.58 -30.30
C LEU A 257 1.65 24.69 -29.42
N GLN A 258 2.74 25.28 -29.92
CA GLN A 258 3.94 25.55 -29.14
C GLN A 258 3.68 26.56 -28.02
N GLN A 259 2.89 27.60 -28.25
CA GLN A 259 2.51 28.57 -27.21
C GLN A 259 1.60 27.93 -26.16
N MET A 260 0.65 27.08 -26.56
CA MET A 260 -0.12 26.25 -25.60
C MET A 260 0.80 25.40 -24.74
N HIS A 261 1.78 24.73 -25.33
CA HIS A 261 2.73 23.90 -24.58
C HIS A 261 3.60 24.74 -23.61
N ILE A 262 4.00 25.95 -24.01
CA ILE A 262 4.73 26.88 -23.14
C ILE A 262 3.84 27.36 -22.00
N PHE A 263 2.58 27.75 -22.27
CA PHE A 263 1.61 28.15 -21.26
C PHE A 263 1.40 27.07 -20.20
N TYR A 264 1.34 25.81 -20.59
CA TYR A 264 1.27 24.67 -19.67
C TYR A 264 2.64 24.22 -19.14
N ASN A 265 3.60 25.17 -18.99
CA ASN A 265 4.92 25.00 -18.39
C ASN A 265 5.80 23.94 -19.10
N LYS A 266 5.70 23.82 -20.41
CA LYS A 266 6.46 22.83 -21.21
C LYS A 266 6.35 21.42 -20.62
N CYS A 267 5.15 21.03 -20.26
CA CYS A 267 4.90 19.78 -19.58
C CYS A 267 5.50 18.60 -20.34
N ASP A 268 6.48 17.92 -19.71
CA ASP A 268 7.18 16.77 -20.30
C ASP A 268 6.25 15.59 -20.63
N ASN A 269 5.06 15.58 -20.05
CA ASN A 269 4.07 14.50 -20.26
C ASN A 269 2.93 14.93 -21.20
N ALA A 270 3.07 16.03 -21.91
CA ALA A 270 2.05 16.46 -22.86
C ALA A 270 2.07 15.59 -24.14
N VAL A 271 0.92 15.51 -24.82
CA VAL A 271 0.81 14.90 -26.16
C VAL A 271 0.46 16.02 -27.16
N LEU A 272 1.27 16.14 -28.22
CA LEU A 272 1.03 17.14 -29.26
C LEU A 272 0.05 16.58 -30.29
N CYS A 273 -1.18 17.08 -30.34
CA CYS A 273 -2.28 16.58 -31.17
C CYS A 273 -2.66 17.49 -32.33
N PHE A 274 -1.69 17.96 -33.13
CA PHE A 274 -1.93 18.85 -34.29
C PHE A 274 -2.62 20.18 -33.89
N ASP A 275 -3.95 20.23 -33.95
CA ASP A 275 -4.80 21.36 -33.60
C ASP A 275 -5.13 21.45 -32.09
N GLY A 276 -4.42 20.66 -31.23
CA GLY A 276 -4.62 20.64 -29.80
C GLY A 276 -3.48 20.01 -29.03
N ILE A 277 -3.60 20.04 -27.72
CA ILE A 277 -2.66 19.45 -26.78
C ILE A 277 -3.39 18.64 -25.72
N MET A 278 -2.91 17.44 -25.43
CA MET A 278 -3.35 16.70 -24.25
C MET A 278 -2.39 17.00 -23.09
N VAL A 279 -2.93 17.53 -22.00
CA VAL A 279 -2.18 17.83 -20.78
C VAL A 279 -2.59 16.89 -19.66
N PRO A 280 -1.69 16.52 -18.72
CA PRO A 280 -2.01 15.59 -17.63
C PRO A 280 -3.23 16.06 -16.82
N PHE A 281 -4.15 15.11 -16.59
CA PHE A 281 -5.29 15.34 -15.71
C PHE A 281 -4.85 15.51 -14.26
N LYS A 282 -5.46 16.47 -13.55
CA LYS A 282 -5.36 16.63 -12.10
C LYS A 282 -6.74 16.98 -11.58
N GLU A 283 -7.21 16.21 -10.61
CA GLU A 283 -8.49 16.44 -9.96
C GLU A 283 -8.57 17.83 -9.33
N GLY A 284 -9.70 18.52 -9.50
CA GLY A 284 -9.91 19.87 -8.98
C GLY A 284 -9.10 20.99 -9.62
N LYS A 285 -8.29 20.70 -10.67
CA LYS A 285 -7.50 21.72 -11.35
C LYS A 285 -8.32 22.46 -12.39
N ASP A 286 -8.38 23.80 -12.29
CA ASP A 286 -8.78 24.67 -13.40
C ASP A 286 -7.65 24.74 -14.44
N TYR A 287 -7.96 24.42 -15.69
CA TYR A 287 -7.01 24.48 -16.81
C TYR A 287 -6.90 25.85 -17.45
N GLU A 288 -7.49 26.87 -16.84
CA GLU A 288 -7.33 28.29 -17.16
C GLU A 288 -7.45 28.60 -18.65
N ILE A 289 -8.42 27.98 -19.34
CA ILE A 289 -8.60 28.07 -20.80
C ILE A 289 -8.64 29.53 -21.28
N LYS A 290 -9.38 30.41 -20.57
CA LYS A 290 -9.47 31.83 -20.90
C LYS A 290 -8.13 32.56 -20.79
N LYS A 291 -7.31 32.21 -19.81
CA LYS A 291 -5.96 32.78 -19.66
C LYS A 291 -5.03 32.26 -20.76
N CYS A 292 -5.14 31.01 -21.17
CA CYS A 292 -4.42 30.43 -22.29
C CYS A 292 -4.75 31.16 -23.61
N MET A 293 -6.04 31.40 -23.88
CA MET A 293 -6.50 32.18 -25.04
C MET A 293 -5.91 33.61 -25.04
N LYS A 294 -5.97 34.29 -23.89
CA LYS A 294 -5.37 35.61 -23.74
C LYS A 294 -3.86 35.60 -23.99
N TYR A 295 -3.16 34.61 -23.39
CA TYR A 295 -1.71 34.46 -23.58
C TYR A 295 -1.34 34.29 -25.06
N ILE A 296 -2.10 33.46 -25.81
CA ILE A 296 -1.87 33.27 -27.25
C ILE A 296 -2.13 34.55 -28.03
N LYS A 297 -3.19 35.28 -27.71
CA LYS A 297 -3.52 36.58 -28.32
C LYS A 297 -2.40 37.59 -28.07
N ASP A 298 -1.93 37.70 -26.84
CA ASP A 298 -0.87 38.63 -26.45
C ASP A 298 0.48 38.26 -27.10
N THR A 299 0.73 36.98 -27.36
CA THR A 299 2.01 36.51 -27.91
C THR A 299 2.07 36.44 -29.43
N LEU A 300 0.99 36.06 -30.09
CA LEU A 300 0.94 35.80 -31.53
C LEU A 300 0.01 36.76 -32.29
N ASP A 301 -0.66 37.68 -31.60
CA ASP A 301 -1.65 38.61 -32.15
C ASP A 301 -2.78 37.90 -32.91
N ILE A 302 -3.14 36.68 -32.49
CA ILE A 302 -4.25 35.91 -33.06
C ILE A 302 -5.31 35.59 -32.02
N ASP A 303 -6.55 35.89 -32.35
CA ASP A 303 -7.73 35.58 -31.52
C ASP A 303 -8.28 34.22 -31.89
N ILE A 304 -8.14 33.25 -30.96
CA ILE A 304 -8.58 31.87 -31.16
C ILE A 304 -9.47 31.45 -30.00
N ASP A 305 -10.41 30.59 -30.29
CA ASP A 305 -11.24 29.93 -29.29
C ASP A 305 -10.71 28.52 -29.02
N ILE A 306 -10.60 28.19 -27.73
CA ILE A 306 -10.08 26.89 -27.25
C ILE A 306 -11.12 26.24 -26.34
N LYS A 307 -11.27 24.93 -26.47
CA LYS A 307 -12.14 24.15 -25.60
C LYS A 307 -11.56 22.83 -25.16
N ILE A 308 -12.01 22.36 -24.00
CA ILE A 308 -11.81 20.99 -23.54
C ILE A 308 -12.72 20.07 -24.35
N LYS A 309 -12.16 19.03 -24.95
CA LYS A 309 -12.85 18.03 -25.71
C LYS A 309 -13.03 16.77 -24.90
N PRO A 310 -14.26 16.29 -24.69
CA PRO A 310 -14.50 15.09 -23.93
C PRO A 310 -14.00 13.84 -24.69
N MET A 311 -13.39 12.90 -23.95
CA MET A 311 -12.91 11.63 -24.49
C MET A 311 -14.02 10.56 -24.44
N THR A 312 -15.09 10.73 -25.21
CA THR A 312 -16.30 9.90 -25.16
C THR A 312 -16.34 8.78 -26.22
N GLU A 313 -15.37 8.71 -27.12
CA GLU A 313 -15.34 7.72 -28.19
C GLU A 313 -14.47 6.47 -27.84
N GLY A 314 -14.17 6.25 -26.56
CA GLY A 314 -13.44 5.07 -26.11
C GLY A 314 -14.30 3.82 -26.09
N PHE A 315 -13.64 2.66 -26.01
CA PHE A 315 -14.30 1.36 -25.88
C PHE A 315 -14.89 1.16 -24.48
N THR A 316 -15.91 0.33 -24.38
CA THR A 316 -16.42 -0.17 -23.10
C THR A 316 -15.64 -1.42 -22.70
N PHE A 317 -15.28 -1.53 -21.45
CA PHE A 317 -14.51 -2.66 -20.90
C PHE A 317 -15.35 -3.41 -19.86
N PRO A 318 -15.09 -4.70 -19.62
CA PRO A 318 -15.65 -5.45 -18.49
C PRO A 318 -15.24 -4.81 -17.14
N ASP A 319 -16.07 -4.96 -16.10
CA ASP A 319 -15.85 -4.38 -14.78
C ASP A 319 -14.56 -4.86 -14.08
N LYS A 320 -14.04 -6.03 -14.48
CA LYS A 320 -12.74 -6.55 -14.03
C LYS A 320 -11.87 -6.83 -15.23
N ILE A 321 -10.98 -5.91 -15.53
CA ILE A 321 -9.79 -6.22 -16.34
C ILE A 321 -8.73 -6.64 -15.33
N ASP A 322 -8.22 -7.88 -15.42
CA ASP A 322 -7.20 -8.40 -14.51
C ASP A 322 -6.04 -7.41 -14.36
N SER A 323 -5.77 -7.07 -13.11
CA SER A 323 -4.75 -6.09 -12.75
C SER A 323 -3.35 -6.67 -12.95
N TYR A 324 -2.76 -6.47 -14.10
CA TYR A 324 -1.30 -6.46 -14.20
C TYR A 324 -0.77 -5.17 -13.54
N ASP A 325 0.31 -5.28 -12.76
CA ASP A 325 0.89 -4.18 -12.00
C ASP A 325 1.02 -2.89 -12.83
N ASN A 326 0.13 -1.93 -12.60
CA ASN A 326 0.36 -0.56 -13.01
C ASN A 326 1.57 -0.04 -12.21
N ALA A 327 2.57 0.49 -12.90
CA ALA A 327 3.60 1.25 -12.21
C ALA A 327 2.90 2.33 -11.37
N SER A 328 3.13 2.29 -10.07
CA SER A 328 2.60 3.30 -9.16
C SER A 328 3.09 4.68 -9.58
N ASP A 329 2.37 5.73 -9.23
CA ASP A 329 2.86 7.11 -9.47
C ASP A 329 4.25 7.33 -8.86
N ASP A 330 4.60 6.56 -7.83
CA ASP A 330 5.92 6.55 -7.21
C ASP A 330 7.00 5.92 -8.12
N ASP A 331 6.72 4.79 -8.77
CA ASP A 331 7.64 4.18 -9.73
C ASP A 331 7.88 5.09 -10.93
N ILE A 332 6.85 5.77 -11.36
CA ILE A 332 6.94 6.81 -12.41
C ILE A 332 7.83 7.96 -11.97
N LYS A 333 7.64 8.43 -10.73
CA LYS A 333 8.45 9.50 -10.13
C LYS A 333 9.90 9.07 -9.98
N LYS A 334 10.15 7.89 -9.44
CA LYS A 334 11.48 7.29 -9.31
C LYS A 334 12.18 7.15 -10.67
N TYR A 335 11.47 6.63 -11.66
CA TYR A 335 12.00 6.48 -13.01
C TYR A 335 12.43 7.81 -13.62
N LYS A 336 11.64 8.89 -13.45
CA LYS A 336 12.00 10.24 -13.90
C LYS A 336 13.23 10.78 -13.19
N ILE A 337 13.34 10.58 -11.87
CA ILE A 337 14.51 10.97 -11.08
C ILE A 337 15.76 10.27 -11.61
N VAL A 338 15.71 8.96 -11.72
CA VAL A 338 16.80 8.12 -12.23
C VAL A 338 17.25 8.60 -13.61
N ARG A 339 16.31 8.78 -14.52
CA ARG A 339 16.60 9.24 -15.90
C ARG A 339 17.22 10.62 -15.94
N LYS A 340 16.72 11.56 -15.12
CA LYS A 340 17.27 12.91 -14.99
C LYS A 340 18.71 12.87 -14.50
N LYS A 341 18.98 12.10 -13.46
CA LYS A 341 20.31 11.94 -12.85
C LYS A 341 21.31 11.26 -13.78
N ILE A 342 20.90 10.20 -14.50
CA ILE A 342 21.76 9.56 -15.53
C ILE A 342 22.15 10.58 -16.62
N LYS A 343 21.19 11.37 -17.11
CA LYS A 343 21.48 12.42 -18.08
C LYS A 343 22.46 13.48 -17.54
N GLN A 344 22.35 13.80 -16.24
CA GLN A 344 23.25 14.71 -15.57
C GLN A 344 24.67 14.14 -15.50
N CYS A 345 24.86 12.90 -15.03
CA CYS A 345 26.15 12.22 -14.98
C CYS A 345 26.81 12.15 -16.36
N ILE A 346 26.02 11.87 -17.41
CA ILE A 346 26.52 11.83 -18.80
C ILE A 346 26.96 13.25 -19.26
N LYS A 347 26.23 14.29 -18.89
CA LYS A 347 26.57 15.69 -19.27
C LYS A 347 27.82 16.19 -18.57
N GLU A 348 28.02 15.79 -17.31
CA GLU A 348 29.12 16.19 -16.45
C GLU A 348 30.35 15.29 -16.61
N ASP A 349 30.23 14.22 -17.40
CA ASP A 349 31.26 13.17 -17.60
C ASP A 349 31.70 12.51 -16.27
N ASP A 350 30.81 12.49 -15.28
CA ASP A 350 31.03 11.89 -13.96
C ASP A 350 30.32 10.54 -13.82
N ILE A 351 30.97 9.48 -14.34
CA ILE A 351 30.46 8.11 -14.24
C ILE A 351 31.37 7.29 -13.33
N THR A 352 31.09 7.39 -12.03
CA THR A 352 31.79 6.68 -10.97
C THR A 352 30.84 5.83 -10.14
N ASP A 353 31.34 4.87 -9.36
CA ASP A 353 30.55 4.11 -8.41
C ASP A 353 29.81 5.03 -7.42
N ARG A 354 30.42 6.18 -7.08
CA ARG A 354 29.85 7.18 -6.18
C ARG A 354 28.69 7.93 -6.81
N SER A 355 28.83 8.46 -8.03
CA SER A 355 27.75 9.13 -8.74
C SER A 355 26.56 8.20 -9.03
N LEU A 356 26.82 6.92 -9.31
CA LEU A 356 25.78 5.89 -9.45
C LEU A 356 25.13 5.53 -8.11
N SER A 357 25.86 5.59 -7.00
CA SER A 357 25.33 5.47 -5.64
C SER A 357 24.37 6.61 -5.31
N ASP A 358 24.68 7.84 -5.75
CA ASP A 358 23.79 8.99 -5.60
C ASP A 358 22.48 8.81 -6.37
N ILE A 359 22.51 8.17 -7.52
CA ILE A 359 21.30 7.83 -8.29
C ILE A 359 20.43 6.84 -7.50
N PHE A 360 21.04 5.79 -6.96
CA PHE A 360 20.33 4.79 -6.15
C PHE A 360 19.74 5.41 -4.88
N TYR A 361 20.49 6.27 -4.20
CA TYR A 361 20.01 6.98 -3.02
C TYR A 361 18.81 7.89 -3.35
N GLU A 362 18.91 8.73 -4.36
CA GLU A 362 17.83 9.62 -4.77
C GLU A 362 16.57 8.88 -5.22
N MET A 363 16.75 7.68 -5.78
CA MET A 363 15.65 6.80 -6.18
C MET A 363 14.88 6.26 -4.97
N GLU A 364 15.58 5.90 -3.89
CA GLU A 364 15.01 5.14 -2.78
C GLU A 364 14.98 5.92 -1.44
N LYS A 365 15.53 7.14 -1.35
CA LYS A 365 15.68 7.89 -0.09
C LYS A 365 14.40 8.06 0.74
N ASP A 366 13.25 8.10 0.08
CA ASP A 366 11.96 8.24 0.74
C ASP A 366 11.30 6.88 1.05
N ASN A 367 11.88 5.76 0.59
CA ASN A 367 11.23 4.45 0.62
C ASN A 367 12.10 3.33 1.20
N LEU A 368 13.36 3.58 1.52
CA LEU A 368 14.29 2.58 2.04
C LEU A 368 14.90 3.07 3.35
N VAL A 369 14.91 2.19 4.34
CA VAL A 369 15.66 2.35 5.59
C VAL A 369 16.48 1.09 5.84
N ILE A 370 17.74 1.24 6.15
CA ILE A 370 18.64 0.15 6.57
C ILE A 370 18.79 0.23 8.08
N ILE A 371 18.69 -0.88 8.78
CA ILE A 371 18.64 -0.93 10.24
C ILE A 371 19.92 -1.48 10.88
N ASN A 372 20.82 -2.08 10.09
CA ASN A 372 22.06 -2.67 10.60
C ASN A 372 23.19 -2.71 9.55
N ASP A 373 24.37 -3.05 10.01
CA ASP A 373 25.56 -3.17 9.15
C ASP A 373 25.53 -4.37 8.19
N ASN A 374 24.66 -5.36 8.42
CA ASN A 374 24.49 -6.49 7.50
C ASN A 374 23.71 -6.08 6.25
N GLY A 375 23.01 -4.93 6.29
CA GLY A 375 22.22 -4.41 5.19
C GLY A 375 20.78 -4.87 5.20
N ASP A 376 20.29 -5.41 6.33
CA ASP A 376 18.86 -5.65 6.51
C ASP A 376 18.13 -4.33 6.72
N GLY A 377 16.91 -4.25 6.25
CA GLY A 377 16.15 -3.02 6.31
C GLY A 377 14.68 -3.18 5.97
N TYR A 378 14.04 -2.05 5.71
CA TYR A 378 12.64 -1.97 5.32
C TYR A 378 12.47 -1.13 4.08
N VAL A 379 11.56 -1.57 3.19
CA VAL A 379 11.17 -0.85 1.99
C VAL A 379 9.68 -0.54 2.05
N TRP A 380 9.33 0.70 1.81
CA TRP A 380 7.92 1.07 1.65
C TRP A 380 7.37 0.57 0.32
N THR A 381 6.28 -0.20 0.37
CA THR A 381 5.59 -0.74 -0.80
C THR A 381 4.24 -0.08 -0.97
N ASN A 382 4.03 0.61 -2.09
CA ASN A 382 2.77 1.31 -2.36
C ASN A 382 1.57 0.36 -2.55
N LYS A 383 1.82 -0.89 -2.93
CA LYS A 383 0.79 -1.91 -3.12
C LYS A 383 0.12 -2.28 -1.80
N THR A 384 0.91 -2.57 -0.79
CA THR A 384 0.45 -2.93 0.56
C THR A 384 0.33 -1.73 1.48
N ARG A 385 1.01 -0.62 1.13
CA ARG A 385 1.19 0.55 2.00
C ARG A 385 1.79 0.17 3.36
N LEU A 386 2.80 -0.70 3.31
CA LEU A 386 3.57 -1.16 4.46
C LEU A 386 5.07 -0.96 4.25
N TRP A 387 5.78 -0.94 5.34
CA TRP A 387 7.23 -1.09 5.38
C TRP A 387 7.55 -2.60 5.41
N GLU A 388 7.87 -3.16 4.27
CA GLU A 388 8.21 -4.58 4.12
C GLU A 388 9.69 -4.82 4.41
N GLN A 389 10.01 -5.89 5.11
CA GLN A 389 11.40 -6.27 5.34
C GLN A 389 12.11 -6.54 4.02
N THR A 390 13.36 -6.12 3.93
CA THR A 390 14.22 -6.37 2.77
C THR A 390 15.60 -6.79 3.20
N THR A 391 16.25 -7.56 2.34
CA THR A 391 17.58 -8.10 2.58
C THR A 391 18.62 -7.43 1.68
N TYR A 392 19.89 -7.54 2.06
CA TYR A 392 21.01 -7.12 1.23
C TYR A 392 20.92 -7.64 -0.21
N GLY A 393 20.54 -8.92 -0.41
CA GLY A 393 20.41 -9.53 -1.73
C GLY A 393 19.33 -8.85 -2.60
N GLU A 394 18.17 -8.55 -2.03
CA GLU A 394 17.07 -7.86 -2.73
C GLU A 394 17.45 -6.43 -3.12
N LEU A 395 18.18 -5.72 -2.26
CA LEU A 395 18.66 -4.37 -2.55
C LEU A 395 19.67 -4.35 -3.70
N MET A 396 20.54 -5.37 -3.78
CA MET A 396 21.45 -5.55 -4.92
C MET A 396 20.66 -5.77 -6.23
N LEU A 397 19.56 -6.51 -6.19
CA LEU A 397 18.69 -6.73 -7.34
C LEU A 397 17.96 -5.45 -7.78
N LYS A 398 17.64 -4.53 -6.88
CA LYS A 398 17.10 -3.21 -7.25
C LYS A 398 18.08 -2.41 -8.10
N ILE A 399 19.39 -2.57 -7.88
CA ILE A 399 20.42 -1.90 -8.69
C ILE A 399 20.61 -2.62 -10.04
N SER A 400 20.73 -3.94 -10.04
CA SER A 400 21.25 -4.73 -11.19
C SER A 400 20.27 -5.72 -11.81
N GLY A 401 19.13 -5.99 -11.17
CA GLY A 401 18.13 -6.96 -11.60
C GLY A 401 17.46 -6.59 -12.93
N LYS A 402 16.74 -7.54 -13.51
CA LYS A 402 16.00 -7.33 -14.79
C LYS A 402 15.02 -6.16 -14.69
N ASP A 403 14.47 -5.94 -13.52
CA ASP A 403 13.47 -4.91 -13.24
C ASP A 403 14.05 -3.60 -12.71
N SER A 404 15.37 -3.50 -12.58
CA SER A 404 16.05 -2.27 -12.16
C SER A 404 15.65 -1.07 -13.01
N LEU A 405 15.14 -0.02 -12.36
CA LEU A 405 14.76 1.24 -13.00
C LEU A 405 15.98 1.91 -13.67
N ILE A 406 17.16 1.73 -13.10
CA ILE A 406 18.43 2.26 -13.64
C ILE A 406 18.73 1.58 -14.98
N LEU A 407 18.67 0.24 -15.06
CA LEU A 407 18.88 -0.49 -16.31
C LEU A 407 17.82 -0.17 -17.37
N LYS A 408 16.56 0.02 -16.92
CA LYS A 408 15.43 0.41 -17.81
C LYS A 408 15.69 1.79 -18.42
N ALA A 409 16.10 2.76 -17.61
CA ALA A 409 16.42 4.12 -18.06
C ALA A 409 17.62 4.16 -19.02
N ILE A 410 18.68 3.40 -18.74
CA ILE A 410 19.84 3.27 -19.61
C ILE A 410 19.47 2.71 -20.99
N LYS A 411 18.70 1.60 -21.01
CA LYS A 411 18.25 0.99 -22.28
C LYS A 411 17.46 1.97 -23.12
N GLU A 412 16.62 2.77 -22.49
CA GLU A 412 15.80 3.74 -23.18
C GLU A 412 16.64 4.90 -23.75
N LEU A 413 17.55 5.47 -22.97
CA LEU A 413 18.46 6.50 -23.45
C LEU A 413 19.30 6.01 -24.64
N MET A 414 19.79 4.76 -24.59
CA MET A 414 20.50 4.12 -25.71
C MET A 414 19.60 4.00 -26.96
N ASN A 415 18.35 3.60 -26.79
CA ASN A 415 17.38 3.47 -27.91
C ASN A 415 17.06 4.84 -28.53
N ILE A 416 16.89 5.88 -27.71
CA ILE A 416 16.64 7.25 -28.19
C ILE A 416 17.84 7.74 -28.99
N SER A 417 19.06 7.60 -28.47
CA SER A 417 20.29 8.02 -29.15
C SER A 417 20.47 7.27 -30.48
N THR A 418 20.29 5.95 -30.48
CA THR A 418 20.34 5.13 -31.71
C THR A 418 19.29 5.57 -32.73
N THR A 419 18.09 5.87 -32.30
CA THR A 419 17.00 6.32 -33.20
C THR A 419 17.30 7.69 -33.77
N LYS A 420 17.80 8.64 -32.98
CA LYS A 420 18.22 9.96 -33.44
C LYS A 420 19.35 9.85 -34.45
N ILE A 421 20.38 9.07 -34.15
CA ILE A 421 21.51 8.82 -35.08
C ILE A 421 20.98 8.30 -36.42
N LYS A 422 20.13 7.25 -36.40
CA LYS A 422 19.53 6.71 -37.63
C LYS A 422 18.73 7.74 -38.42
N LEU A 423 17.95 8.57 -37.76
CA LEU A 423 17.15 9.61 -38.41
C LEU A 423 18.02 10.72 -39.02
N LEU A 424 19.12 11.09 -38.34
CA LEU A 424 20.07 12.07 -38.87
C LEU A 424 20.81 11.52 -40.10
N TYR A 425 21.10 10.21 -40.17
CA TYR A 425 21.70 9.57 -41.34
C TYR A 425 20.72 9.38 -42.52
N THR A 426 19.45 9.07 -42.26
CA THR A 426 18.47 8.82 -43.34
C THR A 426 17.91 10.11 -43.95
N SER A 427 18.11 11.26 -43.35
CA SER A 427 17.78 12.54 -43.98
C SER A 427 18.67 12.73 -45.21
N LYS A 428 18.10 12.72 -46.44
CA LYS A 428 18.80 12.84 -47.76
C LYS A 428 19.49 14.21 -47.99
N ARG A 429 19.92 14.89 -46.91
CA ARG A 429 20.55 16.21 -46.97
C ARG A 429 22.06 16.16 -46.93
N LYS A 430 22.71 17.09 -47.59
CA LYS A 430 24.14 17.36 -47.43
C LYS A 430 24.48 17.50 -45.95
N LYS A 431 25.46 16.73 -45.48
CA LYS A 431 25.92 16.70 -44.10
C LYS A 431 26.53 18.05 -43.72
N ASN A 432 25.86 18.82 -42.89
CA ASN A 432 26.37 20.04 -42.31
C ASN A 432 27.17 19.78 -41.05
N SER A 433 28.12 20.67 -40.70
CA SER A 433 28.90 20.59 -39.45
C SER A 433 28.02 20.46 -38.18
N LYS A 434 26.83 21.05 -38.18
CA LYS A 434 25.83 20.94 -37.10
C LYS A 434 25.24 19.53 -36.97
N THR A 435 24.98 18.84 -38.10
CA THR A 435 24.47 17.47 -38.10
C THR A 435 25.53 16.50 -37.61
N SER A 436 26.77 16.67 -38.01
CA SER A 436 27.92 15.90 -37.53
C SER A 436 28.12 16.06 -36.02
N LYS A 437 28.08 17.26 -35.49
CA LYS A 437 28.19 17.55 -34.03
C LYS A 437 27.04 16.87 -33.25
N GLU A 438 25.79 16.86 -33.76
CA GLU A 438 24.68 16.21 -33.07
C GLU A 438 24.82 14.68 -33.12
N ILE A 439 25.31 14.09 -34.20
CA ILE A 439 25.60 12.66 -34.27
C ILE A 439 26.66 12.28 -33.24
N THR A 440 27.78 13.00 -33.17
CA THR A 440 28.85 12.77 -32.20
C THR A 440 28.31 12.87 -30.77
N LYS A 441 27.47 13.87 -30.47
CA LYS A 441 26.84 14.02 -29.18
C LYS A 441 25.94 12.82 -28.83
N GLN A 442 25.14 12.33 -29.79
CA GLN A 442 24.25 11.17 -29.52
C GLN A 442 25.08 9.88 -29.40
N GLN A 443 26.18 9.75 -30.12
CA GLN A 443 27.11 8.63 -29.97
C GLN A 443 27.76 8.63 -28.57
N ASN A 444 28.22 9.76 -28.09
CA ASN A 444 28.78 9.89 -26.75
C ASN A 444 27.74 9.46 -25.67
N ILE A 445 26.50 9.92 -25.77
CA ILE A 445 25.43 9.51 -24.85
C ILE A 445 25.24 7.98 -24.87
N TYR A 446 25.25 7.35 -26.04
CA TYR A 446 25.15 5.92 -26.18
C TYR A 446 26.30 5.16 -25.51
N ASP A 447 27.55 5.60 -25.75
CA ASP A 447 28.75 4.97 -25.21
C ASP A 447 28.86 5.12 -23.69
N GLN A 448 28.49 6.29 -23.15
CA GLN A 448 28.41 6.53 -21.72
C GLN A 448 27.32 5.66 -21.06
N CYS A 449 26.16 5.52 -21.65
CA CYS A 449 25.12 4.58 -21.21
C CYS A 449 25.61 3.13 -21.21
N LYS A 450 26.41 2.74 -22.19
CA LYS A 450 27.03 1.40 -22.28
C LYS A 450 28.03 1.18 -21.14
N ASN A 451 28.80 2.21 -20.78
CA ASN A 451 29.74 2.17 -19.66
C ASN A 451 28.97 1.99 -18.33
N ILE A 452 27.98 2.83 -18.03
CA ILE A 452 27.13 2.69 -16.84
C ILE A 452 26.54 1.28 -16.76
N ARG A 453 26.02 0.76 -17.88
CA ARG A 453 25.48 -0.61 -17.94
C ARG A 453 26.51 -1.68 -17.61
N SER A 454 27.77 -1.49 -17.99
CA SER A 454 28.86 -2.42 -17.68
C SER A 454 29.14 -2.43 -16.18
N ILE A 455 29.23 -1.27 -15.54
CA ILE A 455 29.44 -1.13 -14.09
C ILE A 455 28.33 -1.83 -13.34
N ILE A 456 27.06 -1.51 -13.63
CA ILE A 456 25.88 -2.05 -12.92
C ILE A 456 25.72 -3.56 -13.13
N LYS A 457 26.24 -4.13 -14.20
CA LYS A 457 26.21 -5.58 -14.45
C LYS A 457 27.36 -6.33 -13.80
N SER A 458 28.37 -5.65 -13.31
CA SER A 458 29.49 -6.28 -12.62
C SER A 458 29.17 -6.44 -11.11
N ALA A 459 29.51 -7.59 -10.53
CA ALA A 459 29.31 -7.83 -9.09
C ALA A 459 30.04 -6.79 -8.22
N ARG A 460 31.26 -6.40 -8.63
CA ARG A 460 32.07 -5.37 -7.96
C ARG A 460 31.37 -4.00 -8.00
N GLY A 461 30.91 -3.57 -9.16
CA GLY A 461 30.25 -2.26 -9.33
C GLY A 461 28.98 -2.18 -8.50
N VAL A 462 28.14 -3.21 -8.53
CA VAL A 462 26.91 -3.25 -7.73
C VAL A 462 27.22 -3.18 -6.23
N LYS A 463 28.21 -3.94 -5.75
CA LYS A 463 28.65 -3.92 -4.36
C LYS A 463 29.17 -2.55 -3.95
N ASN A 464 29.96 -1.89 -4.78
CA ASN A 464 30.51 -0.56 -4.51
C ASN A 464 29.38 0.49 -4.45
N ILE A 465 28.48 0.51 -5.43
CA ILE A 465 27.32 1.41 -5.47
C ILE A 465 26.49 1.27 -4.18
N TYR A 466 26.19 0.04 -3.80
CA TYR A 466 25.47 -0.24 -2.56
C TYR A 466 26.24 0.22 -1.32
N THR A 467 27.53 -0.08 -1.22
CA THR A 467 28.37 0.25 -0.06
C THR A 467 28.43 1.77 0.17
N PHE A 468 28.54 2.58 -0.90
CA PHE A 468 28.50 4.04 -0.78
C PHE A 468 27.12 4.56 -0.37
N ALA A 469 26.04 3.90 -0.81
CA ALA A 469 24.68 4.31 -0.47
C ALA A 469 24.23 3.88 0.92
N LYS A 470 24.68 2.70 1.41
CA LYS A 470 24.18 2.03 2.61
C LYS A 470 24.13 2.95 3.85
N TYR A 471 25.21 3.63 4.14
CA TYR A 471 25.30 4.47 5.34
C TYR A 471 24.40 5.71 5.29
N ARG A 472 23.94 6.11 4.11
CA ARG A 472 22.98 7.22 3.95
C ARG A 472 21.54 6.79 4.27
N PHE A 473 21.24 5.50 4.18
CA PHE A 473 19.96 4.90 4.54
C PHE A 473 19.91 4.37 5.98
N LEU A 474 21.06 4.33 6.68
CA LEU A 474 21.16 3.73 8.01
C LEU A 474 20.37 4.53 9.03
N ASN A 475 19.42 3.88 9.66
CA ASN A 475 18.66 4.36 10.81
C ASN A 475 18.39 3.19 11.76
N GLU A 476 19.28 2.97 12.70
CA GLU A 476 19.17 1.88 13.70
C GLU A 476 17.95 2.05 14.61
N ASN A 477 17.47 3.27 14.82
CA ASN A 477 16.31 3.55 15.66
C ASN A 477 14.98 3.21 15.00
N PHE A 478 14.94 2.98 13.70
CA PHE A 478 13.72 2.68 12.96
C PHE A 478 12.95 1.48 13.54
N ILE A 479 13.68 0.45 13.99
CA ILE A 479 13.08 -0.75 14.60
C ILE A 479 12.36 -0.45 15.92
N ASN A 480 12.77 0.62 16.60
CA ASN A 480 12.15 1.06 17.86
C ASN A 480 10.87 1.89 17.62
N GLU A 481 10.66 2.38 16.41
CA GLU A 481 9.52 3.24 16.05
C GLU A 481 8.43 2.49 15.27
N ILE A 482 8.82 1.44 14.53
CA ILE A 482 7.90 0.69 13.69
C ILE A 482 6.85 -0.03 14.53
N ASN A 483 5.58 -0.05 14.07
CA ASN A 483 4.41 -0.66 14.74
C ASN A 483 4.06 -0.08 16.12
N ARG A 484 4.59 1.10 16.48
CA ARG A 484 4.40 1.73 17.81
C ARG A 484 3.23 2.71 17.90
N LYS A 485 2.48 2.95 16.84
CA LYS A 485 1.27 3.78 16.91
C LYS A 485 0.11 3.00 17.52
N HIS A 486 0.06 2.98 18.85
CA HIS A 486 -0.83 2.15 19.66
C HIS A 486 -2.32 2.40 19.44
N ASP A 487 -2.70 3.62 19.08
CA ASP A 487 -4.10 4.04 18.88
C ASP A 487 -4.58 3.81 17.43
N LEU A 488 -3.68 3.38 16.54
CA LEU A 488 -3.98 3.08 15.14
C LEU A 488 -3.83 1.58 14.88
N LEU A 489 -4.70 1.01 14.05
CA LEU A 489 -4.62 -0.38 13.62
C LEU A 489 -4.62 -0.47 12.09
N PRO A 490 -3.57 -1.00 11.47
CA PRO A 490 -3.54 -1.26 10.04
C PRO A 490 -4.39 -2.48 9.69
N VAL A 491 -5.25 -2.35 8.68
CA VAL A 491 -6.17 -3.39 8.22
C VAL A 491 -6.07 -3.58 6.72
N ARG A 492 -6.65 -4.66 6.21
CA ARG A 492 -6.67 -5.02 4.78
C ARG A 492 -7.06 -3.84 3.89
N GLY A 493 -6.47 -3.80 2.69
CA GLY A 493 -6.76 -2.78 1.69
C GLY A 493 -5.95 -1.50 1.82
N GLY A 494 -4.85 -1.52 2.57
CA GLY A 494 -3.99 -0.35 2.76
C GLY A 494 -4.60 0.74 3.62
N LEU A 495 -5.58 0.38 4.46
CA LEU A 495 -6.29 1.27 5.36
C LEU A 495 -5.71 1.21 6.78
N VAL A 496 -5.95 2.25 7.55
CA VAL A 496 -5.71 2.30 8.99
C VAL A 496 -6.94 2.80 9.71
N ILE A 497 -7.27 2.18 10.85
CA ILE A 497 -8.38 2.57 11.73
C ILE A 497 -7.83 3.33 12.92
N ASP A 498 -8.43 4.47 13.24
CA ASP A 498 -8.28 5.14 14.53
C ASP A 498 -9.18 4.42 15.55
N LEU A 499 -8.56 3.72 16.48
CA LEU A 499 -9.25 2.88 17.48
C LEU A 499 -10.05 3.66 18.51
N LYS A 500 -9.83 4.98 18.64
CA LYS A 500 -10.61 5.85 19.53
C LYS A 500 -11.95 6.23 18.91
N THR A 501 -11.98 6.34 17.60
CA THR A 501 -13.13 6.91 16.88
C THR A 501 -13.78 5.92 15.91
N GLY A 502 -13.12 4.83 15.55
CA GLY A 502 -13.55 3.90 14.50
C GLY A 502 -13.44 4.47 13.07
N LYS A 503 -12.84 5.65 12.89
CA LYS A 503 -12.67 6.24 11.56
C LYS A 503 -11.52 5.57 10.81
N THR A 504 -11.74 5.34 9.53
CA THR A 504 -10.73 4.78 8.62
C THR A 504 -10.17 5.85 7.70
N ARG A 505 -8.92 5.69 7.32
CA ARG A 505 -8.24 6.47 6.29
C ARG A 505 -7.17 5.65 5.59
N ASP A 506 -6.68 6.15 4.48
CA ASP A 506 -5.52 5.59 3.80
C ASP A 506 -4.29 5.58 4.70
N ARG A 507 -3.54 4.47 4.67
CA ARG A 507 -2.27 4.32 5.36
C ARG A 507 -1.18 5.10 4.65
N THR A 508 -0.31 5.74 5.42
CA THR A 508 0.81 6.56 4.94
C THR A 508 2.14 6.03 5.48
N LYS A 509 3.25 6.42 4.87
CA LYS A 509 4.60 6.05 5.33
C LYS A 509 4.88 6.47 6.77
N THR A 510 4.35 7.63 7.16
CA THR A 510 4.51 8.17 8.52
C THR A 510 3.75 7.40 9.57
N ASP A 511 2.87 6.46 9.17
CA ASP A 511 2.20 5.58 10.13
C ASP A 511 3.12 4.49 10.66
N MET A 512 4.24 4.21 9.99
CA MET A 512 5.30 3.33 10.46
C MET A 512 4.80 1.92 10.78
N PHE A 513 4.04 1.31 9.86
CA PHE A 513 3.58 -0.08 10.00
C PHE A 513 4.28 -1.01 9.02
N SER A 514 4.68 -2.18 9.54
CA SER A 514 5.17 -3.32 8.74
C SER A 514 4.23 -4.53 8.79
N LEU A 515 3.23 -4.50 9.64
CA LEU A 515 2.25 -5.56 9.86
C LEU A 515 0.85 -5.02 9.57
N GLU A 516 -0.08 -5.90 9.18
CA GLU A 516 -1.51 -5.55 9.08
C GLU A 516 -2.41 -6.70 9.56
N CYS A 517 -3.59 -6.33 10.05
CA CYS A 517 -4.64 -7.30 10.34
C CYS A 517 -5.27 -7.77 9.02
N PRO A 518 -5.41 -9.08 8.78
CA PRO A 518 -5.92 -9.64 7.52
C PRO A 518 -7.45 -9.54 7.39
N VAL A 519 -8.06 -8.49 7.95
CA VAL A 519 -9.51 -8.30 8.07
C VAL A 519 -9.93 -6.94 7.53
N SER A 520 -11.21 -6.84 7.13
CA SER A 520 -11.84 -5.61 6.67
C SER A 520 -12.79 -5.07 7.73
N TYR A 521 -12.89 -3.75 7.83
CA TYR A 521 -13.77 -3.10 8.80
C TYR A 521 -15.12 -2.73 8.18
N HIS A 522 -16.19 -3.16 8.82
CA HIS A 522 -17.58 -2.85 8.46
C HIS A 522 -18.26 -2.10 9.59
N THR A 523 -18.75 -0.89 9.32
CA THR A 523 -19.49 -0.14 10.33
C THR A 523 -20.76 -0.90 10.73
N GLU A 524 -21.17 -0.82 12.00
CA GLU A 524 -22.36 -1.53 12.51
C GLU A 524 -23.65 -1.23 11.72
N LYS A 525 -23.71 -0.06 11.08
CA LYS A 525 -24.84 0.34 10.22
C LYS A 525 -24.93 -0.50 8.93
N SER A 526 -23.84 -1.08 8.49
CA SER A 526 -23.79 -1.91 7.28
C SER A 526 -24.08 -3.40 7.55
N TRP A 527 -24.20 -3.82 8.83
CA TRP A 527 -24.45 -5.22 9.15
C TRP A 527 -25.88 -5.63 8.82
N THR A 528 -26.01 -6.77 8.18
CA THR A 528 -27.30 -7.38 7.89
C THR A 528 -27.92 -8.01 9.17
N LYS A 529 -29.18 -8.41 9.09
CA LYS A 529 -29.82 -9.16 10.19
C LYS A 529 -29.15 -10.52 10.38
N GLU A 530 -28.68 -11.15 9.30
CA GLU A 530 -27.99 -12.43 9.33
C GLU A 530 -26.61 -12.30 9.98
N ASP A 531 -25.85 -11.27 9.66
CA ASP A 531 -24.58 -10.96 10.31
C ASP A 531 -24.72 -10.86 11.83
N LYS A 532 -25.72 -10.12 12.29
CA LYS A 532 -26.00 -9.98 13.73
C LYS A 532 -26.39 -11.29 14.36
N ALA A 533 -27.29 -12.04 13.73
CA ALA A 533 -27.74 -13.34 14.26
C ALA A 533 -26.57 -14.34 14.38
N THR A 534 -25.72 -14.44 13.34
CA THR A 534 -24.58 -15.34 13.33
C THR A 534 -23.52 -14.94 14.37
N LEU A 535 -23.19 -13.65 14.43
CA LEU A 535 -22.25 -13.12 15.42
C LEU A 535 -22.75 -13.34 16.85
N TYR A 536 -24.01 -12.96 17.14
CA TYR A 536 -24.54 -13.08 18.50
C TYR A 536 -24.72 -14.54 18.92
N LYS A 537 -25.09 -15.45 18.02
CA LYS A 537 -25.08 -16.87 18.30
C LYS A 537 -23.69 -17.36 18.72
N PHE A 538 -22.64 -16.96 18.00
CA PHE A 538 -21.26 -17.34 18.33
C PHE A 538 -20.81 -16.79 19.68
N VAL A 539 -20.97 -15.49 19.90
CA VAL A 539 -20.44 -14.83 21.10
C VAL A 539 -21.28 -15.13 22.34
N ASN A 540 -22.62 -15.05 22.23
CA ASN A 540 -23.52 -15.16 23.36
C ASN A 540 -23.46 -16.54 23.99
N GLN A 541 -23.47 -17.60 23.19
CA GLN A 541 -23.41 -18.98 23.69
C GLN A 541 -22.06 -19.26 24.39
N ILE A 542 -20.94 -18.68 23.94
CA ILE A 542 -19.64 -18.85 24.62
C ILE A 542 -19.66 -18.21 26.02
N TYR A 543 -20.39 -17.09 26.19
CA TYR A 543 -20.48 -16.33 27.44
C TYR A 543 -21.84 -16.50 28.11
N MET A 544 -22.46 -17.68 27.99
CA MET A 544 -23.64 -18.12 28.71
C MET A 544 -24.89 -17.23 28.56
N ASP A 545 -25.01 -16.51 27.45
CA ASP A 545 -26.05 -15.51 27.20
C ASP A 545 -26.14 -14.41 28.26
N ASP A 546 -25.12 -14.22 29.12
CA ASP A 546 -25.06 -13.14 30.13
C ASP A 546 -24.69 -11.79 29.46
N PRO A 547 -25.63 -10.82 29.41
CA PRO A 547 -25.40 -9.55 28.73
C PRO A 547 -24.28 -8.71 29.37
N GLU A 548 -24.12 -8.75 30.71
CA GLU A 548 -23.06 -8.00 31.39
C GLU A 548 -21.69 -8.62 31.07
N TYR A 549 -21.63 -9.94 31.05
CA TYR A 549 -20.38 -10.65 30.74
C TYR A 549 -20.00 -10.49 29.25
N ILE A 550 -20.97 -10.61 28.34
CA ILE A 550 -20.74 -10.37 26.91
C ILE A 550 -20.22 -8.96 26.68
N ARG A 551 -20.85 -7.96 27.30
CA ARG A 551 -20.41 -6.56 27.16
C ARG A 551 -19.03 -6.35 27.75
N TYR A 552 -18.72 -6.91 28.91
CA TYR A 552 -17.40 -6.90 29.50
C TYR A 552 -16.36 -7.51 28.57
N LYS A 553 -16.61 -8.70 28.03
CA LYS A 553 -15.70 -9.38 27.09
C LYS A 553 -15.55 -8.61 25.78
N GLN A 554 -16.59 -7.95 25.27
CA GLN A 554 -16.48 -7.08 24.08
C GLN A 554 -15.47 -5.96 24.31
N ILE A 555 -15.57 -5.23 25.44
CA ILE A 555 -14.66 -4.14 25.77
C ILE A 555 -13.24 -4.69 26.02
N LYS A 556 -13.14 -5.79 26.76
CA LYS A 556 -11.87 -6.42 27.10
C LYS A 556 -11.13 -6.93 25.85
N MET A 557 -11.79 -7.72 25.01
CA MET A 557 -11.21 -8.20 23.76
C MET A 557 -10.97 -7.06 22.74
N GLY A 558 -11.84 -6.04 22.73
CA GLY A 558 -11.62 -4.81 21.97
C GLY A 558 -10.33 -4.11 22.38
N SER A 559 -9.97 -4.13 23.67
CA SER A 559 -8.71 -3.56 24.13
C SER A 559 -7.47 -4.22 23.52
N TYR A 560 -7.58 -5.49 23.07
CA TYR A 560 -6.48 -6.24 22.45
C TYR A 560 -6.10 -5.68 21.09
N LEU A 561 -7.02 -4.99 20.40
CA LEU A 561 -6.73 -4.30 19.15
C LEU A 561 -5.74 -3.14 19.34
N SER A 562 -5.65 -2.57 20.53
CA SER A 562 -4.77 -1.44 20.82
C SER A 562 -3.40 -1.89 21.35
N GLY A 563 -2.36 -1.08 21.14
CA GLY A 563 -1.06 -1.27 21.79
C GLY A 563 -0.99 -0.63 23.19
N ARG A 564 -2.13 -0.23 23.79
CA ARG A 564 -2.16 0.36 25.14
C ARG A 564 -2.16 -0.71 26.21
N CYS A 565 -1.34 -0.51 27.21
CA CYS A 565 -1.25 -1.44 28.33
C CYS A 565 -2.61 -1.57 29.06
N VAL A 566 -2.98 -2.80 29.38
CA VAL A 566 -4.04 -3.18 30.31
C VAL A 566 -3.37 -4.05 31.35
N ARG A 567 -3.46 -3.67 32.63
CA ARG A 567 -2.73 -4.32 33.73
C ARG A 567 -3.17 -5.76 33.99
N ASP A 568 -4.35 -6.16 33.52
CA ASP A 568 -4.89 -7.49 33.73
C ASP A 568 -4.28 -8.51 32.75
N ILE A 569 -4.03 -9.70 33.24
CA ILE A 569 -3.74 -10.90 32.47
C ILE A 569 -4.97 -11.78 32.49
N ASP A 570 -5.46 -12.14 31.32
CA ASP A 570 -6.68 -12.92 31.20
C ASP A 570 -6.36 -14.42 31.28
N ILE A 571 -6.97 -15.09 32.26
CA ILE A 571 -6.92 -16.55 32.41
C ILE A 571 -8.32 -17.08 32.07
N ASP A 572 -8.49 -17.54 30.84
CA ASP A 572 -9.73 -18.19 30.40
C ASP A 572 -9.72 -19.64 30.87
N HIS A 573 -10.52 -19.93 31.91
CA HIS A 573 -10.58 -21.21 32.57
C HIS A 573 -11.92 -21.92 32.37
N GLY A 574 -11.89 -23.22 32.25
CA GLY A 574 -13.07 -24.08 32.18
C GLY A 574 -12.74 -25.42 31.53
N ASP A 575 -13.62 -26.40 31.66
CA ASP A 575 -13.46 -27.73 31.11
C ASP A 575 -13.50 -27.74 29.56
N GLY A 576 -13.26 -28.87 28.95
CA GLY A 576 -13.30 -28.99 27.48
C GLY A 576 -14.70 -28.68 26.88
N ARG A 577 -14.74 -28.38 25.58
CA ARG A 577 -15.96 -28.14 24.79
C ARG A 577 -16.75 -26.88 25.20
N ASN A 578 -16.11 -25.85 25.62
CA ASN A 578 -16.70 -24.61 26.11
C ASN A 578 -16.45 -23.37 25.24
N GLY A 579 -15.94 -23.53 24.04
CA GLY A 579 -15.73 -22.46 23.08
C GLY A 579 -14.46 -21.62 23.30
N LYS A 580 -13.65 -21.83 24.37
CA LYS A 580 -12.38 -21.10 24.60
C LYS A 580 -11.47 -21.07 23.38
N SER A 581 -11.14 -22.25 22.84
CA SER A 581 -10.23 -22.35 21.68
C SER A 581 -10.79 -21.70 20.43
N SER A 582 -12.12 -21.71 20.24
CA SER A 582 -12.78 -21.10 19.08
C SER A 582 -12.68 -19.58 19.12
N ILE A 583 -12.96 -18.95 20.26
CA ILE A 583 -12.88 -17.48 20.39
C ILE A 583 -11.42 -16.98 20.33
N ILE A 584 -10.48 -17.72 20.92
CA ILE A 584 -9.05 -17.41 20.87
C ILE A 584 -8.52 -17.53 19.44
N LYS A 585 -8.94 -18.56 18.70
CA LYS A 585 -8.58 -18.74 17.29
C LYS A 585 -9.14 -17.61 16.43
N ALA A 586 -10.38 -17.19 16.65
CA ALA A 586 -10.98 -16.04 15.95
C ALA A 586 -10.20 -14.75 16.23
N LEU A 587 -9.83 -14.48 17.49
CA LEU A 587 -9.00 -13.33 17.87
C LEU A 587 -7.62 -13.36 17.20
N ALA A 588 -6.98 -14.54 17.16
CA ALA A 588 -5.69 -14.70 16.52
C ALA A 588 -5.76 -14.42 15.01
N ILE A 589 -6.85 -14.86 14.35
CA ILE A 589 -7.08 -14.59 12.92
C ILE A 589 -7.29 -13.09 12.69
N VAL A 590 -8.11 -12.44 13.52
CA VAL A 590 -8.36 -11.00 13.42
C VAL A 590 -7.07 -10.19 13.49
N LEU A 591 -6.22 -10.47 14.47
CA LEU A 591 -4.98 -9.74 14.71
C LEU A 591 -3.83 -10.17 13.78
N GLY A 592 -3.91 -11.38 13.20
CA GLY A 592 -2.89 -11.90 12.30
C GLY A 592 -1.49 -11.83 12.93
N GLU A 593 -0.56 -11.19 12.25
CA GLU A 593 0.83 -11.05 12.71
C GLU A 593 1.00 -10.22 14.00
N PHE A 594 -0.01 -9.46 14.44
CA PHE A 594 -0.01 -8.81 15.75
C PHE A 594 -0.27 -9.79 16.91
N THR A 595 -0.58 -11.06 16.64
CA THR A 595 -0.67 -12.13 17.63
C THR A 595 0.66 -12.86 17.74
N GLY A 596 1.08 -13.17 18.97
CA GLY A 596 2.22 -14.03 19.27
C GLY A 596 1.77 -15.22 20.11
N PHE A 597 2.37 -16.38 19.88
CA PHE A 597 2.20 -17.57 20.70
C PHE A 597 3.47 -17.81 21.49
N ILE A 598 3.32 -17.99 22.80
CA ILE A 598 4.45 -18.25 23.71
C ILE A 598 4.26 -19.58 24.42
N GLY A 599 5.34 -20.31 24.65
CA GLY A 599 5.31 -21.51 25.45
C GLY A 599 5.07 -21.19 26.94
N LYS A 600 4.43 -22.11 27.68
CA LYS A 600 4.16 -21.95 29.11
C LYS A 600 5.40 -21.61 29.95
N GLY A 601 6.58 -22.08 29.57
CA GLY A 601 7.85 -21.77 30.24
C GLY A 601 8.24 -20.28 30.29
N VAL A 602 7.54 -19.40 29.56
CA VAL A 602 7.71 -17.95 29.68
C VAL A 602 7.08 -17.41 30.95
N ILE A 603 5.92 -17.95 31.34
CA ILE A 603 5.09 -17.45 32.46
C ILE A 603 5.04 -18.40 33.65
N VAL A 604 5.64 -19.60 33.55
CA VAL A 604 5.73 -20.59 34.60
C VAL A 604 7.13 -20.55 35.22
N PHE A 605 7.16 -20.54 36.54
CA PHE A 605 8.38 -20.54 37.30
C PHE A 605 9.07 -21.91 37.22
N ASP A 606 10.32 -21.96 36.72
CA ASP A 606 11.17 -23.13 36.73
C ASP A 606 12.40 -22.86 37.59
N PRO A 607 12.57 -23.60 38.72
CA PRO A 607 13.71 -23.42 39.61
C PRO A 607 15.08 -23.68 38.94
N LYS A 608 15.11 -24.55 37.92
CA LYS A 608 16.35 -24.88 37.18
C LYS A 608 16.74 -23.77 36.22
N SER A 609 15.77 -23.17 35.55
CA SER A 609 16.04 -22.07 34.62
C SER A 609 16.40 -20.78 35.32
N HIS A 610 15.87 -20.54 36.54
CA HIS A 610 16.23 -19.35 37.33
C HIS A 610 17.71 -19.31 37.73
N ARG A 611 18.35 -20.45 37.95
CA ARG A 611 19.78 -20.52 38.21
C ARG A 611 20.63 -20.24 36.95
N SER A 612 20.12 -20.55 35.77
CA SER A 612 20.79 -20.30 34.47
C SER A 612 20.56 -18.93 33.87
N LYS A 613 19.47 -18.23 34.27
CA LYS A 613 19.16 -16.85 33.79
C LYS A 613 20.28 -15.86 34.14
N ASN A 614 21.06 -16.09 35.17
CA ASN A 614 22.18 -15.23 35.56
C ASN A 614 23.48 -15.47 34.73
N GLN A 615 23.52 -16.36 33.77
CA GLN A 615 24.72 -16.74 33.03
C GLN A 615 24.58 -16.77 31.49
N GLY A 616 23.79 -15.88 30.89
CA GLY A 616 23.76 -15.71 29.44
C GLY A 616 23.04 -16.79 28.64
N GLY A 617 22.02 -17.42 29.24
CA GLY A 617 21.16 -18.42 28.58
C GLY A 617 20.42 -17.87 27.32
N HIS A 618 19.96 -18.78 26.47
CA HIS A 618 19.18 -18.44 25.27
C HIS A 618 17.81 -17.84 25.66
N THR A 619 17.55 -16.60 25.20
CA THR A 619 16.31 -15.87 25.47
C THR A 619 15.45 -15.72 24.23
N SER A 620 15.72 -16.51 23.19
CA SER A 620 14.97 -16.47 21.91
C SER A 620 13.49 -16.76 22.04
N HIS A 621 13.06 -17.50 23.10
CA HIS A 621 11.65 -17.76 23.42
C HIS A 621 10.85 -16.50 23.79
N LEU A 622 11.53 -15.38 24.07
CA LEU A 622 10.90 -14.08 24.35
C LEU A 622 10.66 -13.23 23.10
N ILE A 623 11.28 -13.57 21.96
CA ILE A 623 11.14 -12.82 20.70
C ILE A 623 9.68 -12.74 20.22
N PRO A 624 8.84 -13.80 20.36
CA PRO A 624 7.44 -13.72 19.97
C PRO A 624 6.61 -12.66 20.70
N ILE A 625 7.13 -12.01 21.72
CA ILE A 625 6.47 -10.90 22.44
C ILE A 625 6.66 -9.55 21.71
N GLU A 626 7.74 -9.42 20.96
CA GLU A 626 8.14 -8.15 20.34
C GLU A 626 7.16 -7.70 19.25
N GLY A 627 6.69 -6.47 19.36
CA GLY A 627 5.79 -5.87 18.36
C GLY A 627 4.35 -6.39 18.38
N LYS A 628 4.02 -7.33 19.27
CA LYS A 628 2.70 -7.96 19.34
C LYS A 628 1.73 -7.13 20.18
N ARG A 629 0.43 -7.24 19.86
CA ARG A 629 -0.68 -6.64 20.63
C ARG A 629 -1.38 -7.66 21.53
N LEU A 630 -1.33 -8.92 21.12
CA LEU A 630 -1.86 -10.05 21.88
C LEU A 630 -0.81 -11.16 21.89
N ILE A 631 -0.56 -11.75 23.05
CA ILE A 631 0.18 -12.99 23.21
C ILE A 631 -0.71 -14.04 23.86
N ILE A 632 -0.58 -15.26 23.42
CA ILE A 632 -1.41 -16.38 23.84
C ILE A 632 -0.52 -17.50 24.31
N THR A 633 -0.87 -18.08 25.47
CA THR A 633 -0.30 -19.36 25.93
C THR A 633 -1.43 -20.32 26.29
N GLN A 634 -1.17 -21.60 26.16
CA GLN A 634 -2.17 -22.66 26.37
C GLN A 634 -1.59 -23.80 27.19
N GLU A 635 -2.48 -24.57 27.80
CA GLU A 635 -2.17 -25.87 28.43
C GLU A 635 -1.18 -25.76 29.60
N LEU A 636 -1.63 -25.14 30.68
CA LEU A 636 -0.95 -25.25 31.97
C LEU A 636 -1.26 -26.60 32.63
N GLU A 637 -0.34 -27.08 33.47
CA GLU A 637 -0.45 -28.29 34.25
C GLU A 637 -0.76 -27.99 35.73
N ASP A 638 -1.33 -28.95 36.45
CA ASP A 638 -1.80 -28.81 37.85
C ASP A 638 -0.74 -28.29 38.83
N ASN A 639 0.54 -28.52 38.56
CA ASN A 639 1.64 -28.10 39.41
C ASN A 639 2.37 -26.86 38.91
N ASP A 640 1.96 -26.30 37.80
CA ASP A 640 2.58 -25.09 37.24
C ASP A 640 2.35 -23.92 38.21
N THR A 641 3.45 -23.25 38.59
CA THR A 641 3.42 -22.04 39.41
C THR A 641 3.76 -20.83 38.55
N LEU A 642 2.94 -19.78 38.62
CA LEU A 642 3.18 -18.57 37.81
C LEU A 642 4.47 -17.85 38.22
N ASP A 643 5.26 -17.42 37.23
CA ASP A 643 6.43 -16.53 37.42
C ASP A 643 5.93 -15.10 37.66
N SER A 644 5.83 -14.72 38.94
CA SER A 644 5.34 -13.39 39.35
C SER A 644 6.13 -12.24 38.75
N GLU A 645 7.42 -12.38 38.52
CA GLU A 645 8.26 -11.33 37.92
C GLU A 645 7.90 -11.12 36.45
N MET A 646 7.84 -12.20 35.66
CA MET A 646 7.52 -12.13 34.26
C MET A 646 6.07 -11.64 34.01
N ILE A 647 5.12 -12.13 34.82
CA ILE A 647 3.73 -11.68 34.80
C ILE A 647 3.63 -10.16 35.03
N LYS A 648 4.35 -9.64 36.03
CA LYS A 648 4.38 -8.19 36.32
C LYS A 648 5.00 -7.41 35.16
N LYS A 649 6.11 -7.85 34.60
CA LYS A 649 6.77 -7.20 33.45
C LYS A 649 5.85 -7.10 32.22
N ILE A 650 5.18 -8.20 31.87
CA ILE A 650 4.25 -8.21 30.73
C ILE A 650 3.04 -7.29 31.01
N ALA A 651 2.42 -7.42 32.20
CA ALA A 651 1.22 -6.66 32.56
C ALA A 651 1.48 -5.15 32.72
N SER A 652 2.66 -4.75 33.15
CA SER A 652 3.03 -3.33 33.35
C SER A 652 3.71 -2.71 32.13
N ALA A 653 3.98 -3.49 31.08
CA ALA A 653 4.79 -3.10 29.93
C ALA A 653 6.21 -2.64 30.33
N ASP A 654 6.79 -3.32 31.32
CA ASP A 654 8.16 -3.05 31.76
C ASP A 654 9.16 -3.66 30.78
N GLU A 655 10.35 -3.08 30.70
CA GLU A 655 11.37 -3.52 29.78
C GLU A 655 11.92 -4.91 30.16
N ILE A 656 12.08 -5.77 29.16
CA ILE A 656 12.69 -7.09 29.27
C ILE A 656 14.06 -7.00 28.59
N GLU A 657 15.08 -6.96 29.43
CA GLU A 657 16.48 -6.83 28.99
C GLU A 657 17.09 -8.17 28.59
N GLY A 658 18.20 -8.13 27.84
CA GLY A 658 19.02 -9.30 27.57
C GLY A 658 18.42 -10.28 26.57
N VAL A 659 17.41 -9.87 25.79
CA VAL A 659 16.81 -10.73 24.76
C VAL A 659 17.76 -10.87 23.57
N ARG A 660 18.01 -12.11 23.14
CA ARG A 660 18.93 -12.44 22.09
C ARG A 660 18.37 -13.52 21.17
N GLU A 661 18.52 -13.31 19.87
CA GLU A 661 18.23 -14.35 18.85
C GLU A 661 19.20 -15.50 18.95
N CYS A 662 18.77 -16.68 18.49
CA CYS A 662 19.70 -17.81 18.34
C CYS A 662 20.86 -17.39 17.43
N TYR A 663 22.09 -17.60 17.92
CA TYR A 663 23.33 -17.18 17.26
C TYR A 663 23.49 -15.64 17.10
N GLY A 664 22.60 -14.82 17.64
CA GLY A 664 22.74 -13.36 17.67
C GLY A 664 23.94 -12.93 18.53
N ARG A 665 24.73 -11.97 18.04
CA ARG A 665 25.91 -11.44 18.76
C ARG A 665 25.57 -10.33 19.75
N LYS A 666 24.44 -9.63 19.54
CA LYS A 666 24.00 -8.50 20.37
C LYS A 666 22.74 -8.88 21.15
N THR A 667 22.64 -8.43 22.38
CA THR A 667 21.41 -8.45 23.15
C THR A 667 20.63 -7.17 22.90
N ARG A 668 19.30 -7.24 23.00
CA ARG A 668 18.40 -6.09 22.90
C ARG A 668 17.39 -6.06 24.06
N THR A 669 16.82 -4.93 24.30
CA THR A 669 15.72 -4.75 25.27
C THR A 669 14.41 -4.73 24.52
N ILE A 670 13.45 -5.55 24.95
CA ILE A 670 12.09 -5.60 24.41
C ILE A 670 11.16 -4.88 25.39
N LYS A 671 10.35 -3.95 24.91
CA LYS A 671 9.26 -3.35 25.66
C LYS A 671 7.94 -3.95 25.19
N PRO A 672 7.31 -4.86 26.01
CA PRO A 672 6.03 -5.44 25.67
C PRO A 672 4.93 -4.38 25.74
N PHE A 673 4.01 -4.40 24.79
CA PHE A 673 2.76 -3.64 24.85
C PHE A 673 1.55 -4.52 24.49
N CYS A 674 1.78 -5.82 24.57
CA CYS A 674 0.78 -6.85 24.33
C CYS A 674 -0.06 -7.12 25.61
N LYS A 675 -1.20 -7.75 25.41
CA LYS A 675 -2.00 -8.37 26.47
C LYS A 675 -1.76 -9.87 26.41
N LEU A 676 -1.85 -10.51 27.58
CA LEU A 676 -1.65 -11.94 27.68
C LEU A 676 -2.98 -12.65 27.95
N ILE A 677 -3.27 -13.66 27.14
CA ILE A 677 -4.33 -14.63 27.38
C ILE A 677 -3.68 -15.98 27.72
N VAL A 678 -4.11 -16.56 28.82
CA VAL A 678 -3.78 -17.92 29.23
C VAL A 678 -5.05 -18.78 29.10
N SER A 679 -5.07 -19.71 28.15
CA SER A 679 -6.19 -20.66 28.01
C SER A 679 -5.84 -21.99 28.68
N THR A 680 -6.58 -22.33 29.71
CA THR A 680 -6.26 -23.52 30.50
C THR A 680 -7.51 -24.20 31.04
N ASN A 681 -7.39 -25.51 31.34
CA ASN A 681 -8.40 -26.28 32.07
C ASN A 681 -8.02 -26.43 33.53
N VAL A 682 -6.90 -25.88 33.96
CA VAL A 682 -6.34 -26.03 35.30
C VAL A 682 -6.00 -24.64 35.85
N ILE A 683 -6.21 -24.46 37.12
CA ILE A 683 -5.81 -23.20 37.81
C ILE A 683 -4.33 -23.30 38.19
N PRO A 684 -3.47 -22.43 37.68
CA PRO A 684 -2.08 -22.44 38.08
C PRO A 684 -1.91 -21.97 39.52
N LYS A 685 -0.84 -22.41 40.16
CA LYS A 685 -0.46 -21.95 41.50
C LYS A 685 0.14 -20.54 41.44
N PHE A 686 -0.24 -19.69 42.37
CA PHE A 686 0.31 -18.33 42.51
C PHE A 686 0.36 -17.95 44.02
N ASP A 687 1.17 -16.94 44.33
CA ASP A 687 1.31 -16.48 45.72
C ASP A 687 0.18 -15.50 46.09
N VAL A 688 -0.78 -16.00 46.90
CA VAL A 688 -1.92 -15.22 47.43
C VAL A 688 -1.49 -14.07 48.35
N GLN A 689 -0.24 -14.02 48.77
CA GLN A 689 0.31 -12.93 49.57
C GLN A 689 0.86 -11.77 48.70
N ASP A 690 1.09 -12.04 47.44
CA ASP A 690 1.56 -11.02 46.50
C ASP A 690 0.36 -10.29 45.89
N ARG A 691 -0.12 -9.24 46.57
CA ARG A 691 -1.23 -8.40 46.08
C ARG A 691 -0.97 -7.90 44.66
N ALA A 692 0.28 -7.61 44.33
CA ALA A 692 0.61 -7.10 43.02
C ALA A 692 0.39 -8.12 41.90
N ILE A 693 0.44 -9.42 42.18
CA ILE A 693 0.07 -10.45 41.20
C ILE A 693 -1.46 -10.65 41.19
N ILE A 694 -2.08 -10.70 42.37
CA ILE A 694 -3.56 -10.86 42.47
C ILE A 694 -4.29 -9.78 41.69
N ASP A 695 -3.87 -8.53 41.86
CA ASP A 695 -4.48 -7.38 41.15
C ASP A 695 -4.35 -7.47 39.64
N ARG A 696 -3.45 -8.33 39.11
CA ARG A 696 -3.21 -8.53 37.69
C ARG A 696 -3.87 -9.77 37.13
N LEU A 697 -4.25 -10.74 37.95
CA LEU A 697 -4.90 -11.96 37.47
C LEU A 697 -6.40 -11.74 37.29
N CYS A 698 -6.90 -12.07 36.12
CA CYS A 698 -8.31 -12.01 35.79
C CYS A 698 -8.79 -13.37 35.30
N PHE A 699 -9.38 -14.13 36.21
CA PHE A 699 -9.94 -15.44 35.88
C PHE A 699 -11.32 -15.27 35.24
N ASN A 700 -11.45 -15.69 33.98
CA ASN A 700 -12.70 -15.65 33.21
C ASN A 700 -13.33 -17.04 33.17
N PRO A 701 -14.54 -17.26 33.74
CA PRO A 701 -15.19 -18.55 33.68
C PRO A 701 -15.73 -18.86 32.26
N HIS A 702 -15.49 -20.10 31.81
CA HIS A 702 -16.11 -20.63 30.61
C HIS A 702 -16.90 -21.89 31.02
N THR A 703 -18.15 -21.70 31.45
CA THR A 703 -19.06 -22.75 31.93
C THR A 703 -20.08 -23.15 30.88
N SER A 704 -19.98 -22.67 29.64
CA SER A 704 -20.76 -23.21 28.53
C SER A 704 -20.26 -24.59 28.12
N ARG A 705 -21.18 -25.44 27.66
CA ARG A 705 -20.88 -26.79 27.20
C ARG A 705 -21.57 -27.06 25.87
N PHE A 706 -20.79 -27.28 24.84
CA PHE A 706 -21.26 -27.55 23.48
C PHE A 706 -21.24 -29.06 23.22
N LEU A 707 -22.40 -29.66 23.04
CA LEU A 707 -22.56 -31.11 22.87
C LEU A 707 -23.46 -31.44 21.68
N ASN A 708 -23.15 -32.51 20.99
CA ASN A 708 -24.11 -33.12 20.08
C ASN A 708 -25.18 -33.91 20.86
N LYS A 709 -26.22 -34.35 20.17
CA LYS A 709 -27.35 -35.06 20.80
C LYS A 709 -26.93 -36.35 21.58
N GLU A 710 -25.88 -37.02 21.08
CA GLU A 710 -25.34 -38.21 21.73
C GLU A 710 -24.55 -37.87 22.99
N GLY A 711 -23.71 -36.83 22.92
CA GLY A 711 -22.96 -36.34 24.07
C GLY A 711 -23.86 -35.86 25.20
N LEU A 712 -24.97 -35.16 24.86
CA LEU A 712 -25.94 -34.71 25.86
C LEU A 712 -26.64 -35.89 26.57
N LYS A 713 -26.99 -36.93 25.79
CA LYS A 713 -27.55 -38.18 26.37
C LYS A 713 -26.56 -38.85 27.30
N LEU A 714 -25.31 -38.92 26.92
CA LEU A 714 -24.23 -39.54 27.69
C LEU A 714 -24.02 -38.79 29.02
N GLU A 715 -23.92 -37.47 29.02
CA GLU A 715 -23.74 -36.68 30.26
C GLU A 715 -24.91 -36.77 31.19
N LYS A 716 -26.17 -36.86 30.67
CA LYS A 716 -27.36 -37.12 31.47
C LYS A 716 -27.35 -38.50 32.11
N SER A 717 -26.87 -39.52 31.40
CA SER A 717 -26.82 -40.90 31.92
C SER A 717 -25.68 -41.12 32.91
N THR A 718 -24.60 -40.36 32.84
CA THR A 718 -23.44 -40.51 33.73
C THR A 718 -23.51 -39.60 34.98
N GLY A 719 -24.59 -38.82 35.15
CA GLY A 719 -24.75 -37.91 36.28
C GLY A 719 -23.85 -36.68 36.28
N ILE A 720 -23.16 -36.41 35.17
CA ILE A 720 -22.31 -35.22 34.99
C ILE A 720 -23.15 -33.97 34.64
N TYR A 721 -24.37 -34.17 34.13
CA TYR A 721 -25.27 -33.11 33.71
C TYR A 721 -25.77 -32.26 34.90
N ASP A 722 -25.41 -30.97 34.90
CA ASP A 722 -25.78 -30.04 35.95
C ASP A 722 -26.10 -28.62 35.35
N GLU A 723 -27.38 -28.38 35.08
CA GLU A 723 -27.85 -27.08 34.54
C GLU A 723 -27.70 -25.92 35.53
N SER A 724 -27.52 -26.20 36.83
CA SER A 724 -27.33 -25.14 37.81
C SER A 724 -25.96 -24.47 37.72
N LYS A 725 -24.98 -25.16 37.13
CA LYS A 725 -23.59 -24.71 37.01
C LYS A 725 -23.13 -24.54 35.58
N ILE A 726 -23.75 -25.23 34.63
CA ILE A 726 -23.28 -25.31 33.24
C ILE A 726 -24.41 -24.97 32.29
N SER A 727 -24.14 -24.06 31.33
CA SER A 727 -25.04 -23.70 30.24
C SER A 727 -24.78 -24.60 29.03
N TYR A 728 -25.76 -25.47 28.70
CA TYR A 728 -25.65 -26.45 27.62
C TYR A 728 -26.17 -25.91 26.29
N TYR A 729 -25.38 -26.09 25.22
CA TYR A 729 -25.72 -25.66 23.86
C TYR A 729 -25.50 -26.81 22.87
N GLU A 730 -26.25 -26.81 21.77
CA GLU A 730 -25.97 -27.74 20.67
C GLU A 730 -24.69 -27.30 19.93
N ALA A 731 -23.79 -28.28 19.68
CA ALA A 731 -22.58 -28.04 18.93
C ALA A 731 -22.90 -27.76 17.47
N ASP A 732 -22.31 -26.70 16.91
CA ASP A 732 -22.49 -26.24 15.52
C ASP A 732 -21.12 -26.08 14.87
N ASP A 733 -20.64 -27.17 14.26
CA ASP A 733 -19.32 -27.21 13.60
C ASP A 733 -19.26 -26.23 12.43
N SER A 734 -20.39 -26.02 11.71
CA SER A 734 -20.44 -25.06 10.59
C SER A 734 -20.25 -23.62 11.03
N LEU A 735 -20.75 -23.26 12.22
CA LEU A 735 -20.55 -21.98 12.84
C LEU A 735 -19.08 -21.80 13.26
N ILE A 736 -18.48 -22.83 13.85
CA ILE A 736 -17.06 -22.80 14.26
C ILE A 736 -16.14 -22.64 13.04
N GLU A 737 -16.41 -23.34 11.95
CA GLU A 737 -15.62 -23.24 10.71
C GLU A 737 -15.63 -21.82 10.12
N LYS A 738 -16.76 -21.10 10.17
CA LYS A 738 -16.89 -19.72 9.71
C LYS A 738 -15.96 -18.76 10.48
N TYR A 739 -15.78 -18.99 11.78
CA TYR A 739 -14.88 -18.18 12.63
C TYR A 739 -13.44 -18.73 12.72
N ALA A 740 -13.15 -19.83 12.02
CA ALA A 740 -11.83 -20.46 12.01
C ALA A 740 -10.95 -20.07 10.82
N GLN A 741 -11.42 -19.18 9.94
CA GLN A 741 -10.71 -18.74 8.74
C GLN A 741 -11.02 -17.27 8.42
N VAL A 742 -10.17 -16.66 7.60
CA VAL A 742 -10.42 -15.30 7.11
C VAL A 742 -11.65 -15.31 6.19
N GLY A 743 -12.65 -14.48 6.49
CA GLY A 743 -13.90 -14.39 5.74
C GLY A 743 -14.81 -13.30 6.27
N HIS A 744 -16.01 -13.22 5.72
CA HIS A 744 -16.99 -12.17 6.08
C HIS A 744 -17.34 -12.18 7.57
N GLU A 745 -17.56 -13.36 8.16
CA GLU A 745 -17.92 -13.50 9.57
C GLU A 745 -16.81 -13.02 10.50
N ILE A 746 -15.55 -13.27 10.15
CA ILE A 746 -14.39 -12.74 10.89
C ILE A 746 -14.30 -11.22 10.74
N ASP A 747 -14.62 -10.64 9.56
CA ASP A 747 -14.68 -9.20 9.36
C ASP A 747 -15.77 -8.54 10.24
N ILE A 748 -16.92 -9.20 10.40
CA ILE A 748 -18.00 -8.74 11.29
C ILE A 748 -17.59 -8.88 12.76
N PHE A 749 -16.96 -10.00 13.16
CA PHE A 749 -16.42 -10.17 14.51
C PHE A 749 -15.35 -9.10 14.84
N PHE A 750 -14.44 -8.84 13.90
CA PHE A 750 -13.49 -7.75 14.04
C PHE A 750 -14.18 -6.41 14.26
N SER A 751 -15.22 -6.14 13.48
CA SER A 751 -15.97 -4.89 13.58
C SER A 751 -16.67 -4.75 14.95
N TRP A 752 -17.14 -5.86 15.52
CA TRP A 752 -17.68 -5.92 16.89
C TRP A 752 -16.59 -5.64 17.94
N LEU A 753 -15.37 -6.14 17.73
CA LEU A 753 -14.22 -5.83 18.58
C LEU A 753 -13.83 -4.34 18.50
N VAL A 754 -13.92 -3.71 17.31
CA VAL A 754 -13.67 -2.27 17.17
C VAL A 754 -14.65 -1.45 17.98
N VAL A 755 -15.94 -1.81 18.01
CA VAL A 755 -16.94 -1.17 18.89
C VAL A 755 -16.52 -1.31 20.36
N GLY A 756 -16.09 -2.49 20.79
CA GLY A 756 -15.54 -2.73 22.12
C GLY A 756 -14.29 -1.89 22.41
N CYS A 757 -13.42 -1.71 21.42
CA CYS A 757 -12.22 -0.90 21.55
C CYS A 757 -12.52 0.59 21.75
N ILE A 758 -13.50 1.13 21.02
CA ILE A 758 -13.95 2.52 21.20
C ILE A 758 -14.44 2.74 22.62
N GLU A 759 -15.24 1.79 23.15
CA GLU A 759 -15.70 1.86 24.54
C GLU A 759 -14.55 1.72 25.55
N PHE A 760 -13.56 0.84 25.29
CA PHE A 760 -12.35 0.75 26.09
C PHE A 760 -11.65 2.09 26.24
N TYR A 761 -11.52 2.87 25.17
CA TYR A 761 -10.89 4.20 25.22
C TYR A 761 -11.70 5.19 26.06
N LYS A 762 -13.02 5.05 26.15
CA LYS A 762 -13.89 5.89 26.99
C LYS A 762 -13.69 5.59 28.49
N VAL A 763 -13.62 4.29 28.85
CA VAL A 763 -13.54 3.84 30.25
C VAL A 763 -12.10 3.61 30.74
N ARG A 764 -11.10 3.87 29.91
CA ARG A 764 -9.70 3.47 30.18
C ARG A 764 -9.13 4.06 31.46
N GLN A 765 -9.51 5.29 31.83
CA GLN A 765 -9.00 5.96 33.05
C GLN A 765 -9.59 5.32 34.33
N ASP A 766 -10.86 4.91 34.26
CA ASP A 766 -11.58 4.32 35.41
C ASP A 766 -11.38 2.81 35.50
N GLY A 767 -10.80 2.19 34.47
CA GLY A 767 -10.65 0.74 34.30
C GLY A 767 -11.90 0.06 33.75
N ILE A 768 -11.72 -1.16 33.24
CA ILE A 768 -12.84 -1.97 32.73
C ILE A 768 -13.54 -2.61 33.91
N LYS A 769 -14.80 -2.24 34.16
CA LYS A 769 -15.59 -2.78 35.28
C LYS A 769 -15.87 -4.28 35.05
N LYS A 770 -15.44 -5.13 35.99
CA LYS A 770 -15.67 -6.56 35.96
C LYS A 770 -17.12 -6.87 36.42
N PRO A 771 -17.87 -7.72 35.71
CA PRO A 771 -19.20 -8.14 36.14
C PRO A 771 -19.13 -9.04 37.37
N LYS A 772 -20.29 -9.22 38.07
CA LYS A 772 -20.36 -10.01 39.31
C LYS A 772 -19.87 -11.44 39.14
N ILE A 773 -20.20 -12.07 38.01
CA ILE A 773 -19.77 -13.46 37.72
C ILE A 773 -18.24 -13.59 37.70
N VAL A 774 -17.55 -12.63 37.05
CA VAL A 774 -16.08 -12.62 36.97
C VAL A 774 -15.47 -12.31 38.35
N THR A 775 -16.01 -11.33 39.07
CA THR A 775 -15.48 -10.95 40.39
C THR A 775 -15.63 -12.11 41.42
N ALA A 776 -16.79 -12.76 41.45
CA ALA A 776 -17.03 -13.89 42.31
C ALA A 776 -16.11 -15.07 41.93
N TYR A 777 -15.91 -15.27 40.60
CA TYR A 777 -15.02 -16.34 40.13
C TYR A 777 -13.55 -16.10 40.49
N ILE A 778 -13.08 -14.84 40.34
CA ILE A 778 -11.73 -14.46 40.78
C ILE A 778 -11.55 -14.76 42.27
N GLN A 779 -12.52 -14.35 43.12
CA GLN A 779 -12.45 -14.58 44.53
C GLN A 779 -12.38 -16.07 44.86
N SER A 780 -13.23 -16.88 44.27
CA SER A 780 -13.19 -18.33 44.48
C SER A 780 -11.80 -18.95 44.14
N LYS A 781 -11.16 -18.46 43.04
CA LYS A 781 -9.85 -18.98 42.64
C LYS A 781 -8.69 -18.47 43.52
N ILE A 782 -8.84 -17.33 44.16
CA ILE A 782 -7.94 -16.85 45.21
C ILE A 782 -8.09 -17.71 46.44
N ASP A 783 -9.34 -17.99 46.83
CA ASP A 783 -9.64 -18.82 48.00
C ASP A 783 -9.15 -20.28 47.79
N ASP A 784 -9.34 -20.86 46.60
CA ASP A 784 -8.82 -22.18 46.23
C ASP A 784 -7.28 -22.28 46.31
N ASN A 785 -6.55 -21.20 46.06
CA ASN A 785 -5.08 -21.12 46.19
C ASN A 785 -4.58 -20.74 47.56
N ASP A 786 -5.48 -20.36 48.47
CA ASP A 786 -5.13 -19.97 49.86
C ASP A 786 -5.05 -21.16 50.82
N VAL A 787 -4.06 -22.01 50.65
CA VAL A 787 -3.86 -23.23 51.46
C VAL A 787 -3.81 -22.94 52.97
N VAL A 788 -3.26 -21.79 53.36
CA VAL A 788 -3.19 -21.43 54.81
C VAL A 788 -4.56 -20.97 55.30
N GLY A 789 -5.34 -20.27 54.46
CA GLY A 789 -6.71 -19.90 54.74
C GLY A 789 -7.60 -21.11 54.87
N SER A 790 -7.48 -22.10 54.00
CA SER A 790 -8.22 -23.37 54.05
C SER A 790 -7.89 -24.15 55.34
N PHE A 791 -6.63 -24.26 55.72
CA PHE A 791 -6.25 -24.86 56.99
C PHE A 791 -6.88 -24.13 58.20
N ILE A 792 -6.85 -22.81 58.17
CA ILE A 792 -7.46 -22.01 59.28
C ILE A 792 -8.97 -22.25 59.32
N SER A 793 -9.67 -22.24 58.20
CA SER A 793 -11.13 -22.41 58.15
C SER A 793 -11.58 -23.84 58.56
N GLU A 794 -10.76 -24.84 58.25
CA GLU A 794 -11.08 -26.25 58.54
C GLU A 794 -10.65 -26.69 59.94
N CYS A 795 -9.52 -26.18 60.47
CA CYS A 795 -8.86 -26.70 61.66
C CYS A 795 -8.85 -25.68 62.82
N CYS A 796 -9.22 -24.44 62.60
CA CYS A 796 -9.09 -23.42 63.61
C CYS A 796 -10.31 -22.54 63.76
N ASN A 797 -10.60 -22.12 64.97
CA ASN A 797 -11.57 -21.05 65.32
C ASN A 797 -10.83 -19.73 65.50
N ILE A 798 -11.28 -18.67 64.81
CA ILE A 798 -10.76 -17.30 64.95
C ILE A 798 -11.75 -16.49 65.81
N VAL A 799 -11.21 -15.82 66.82
CA VAL A 799 -12.00 -14.91 67.63
C VAL A 799 -11.92 -13.50 67.05
N ASP A 800 -13.09 -12.90 66.87
CA ASP A 800 -13.17 -11.53 66.39
C ASP A 800 -12.60 -10.53 67.39
N THR A 801 -12.24 -9.31 66.94
CA THR A 801 -11.53 -8.30 67.74
C THR A 801 -12.37 -7.79 68.90
N LYS A 802 -13.70 -7.72 68.76
CA LYS A 802 -14.61 -7.23 69.80
C LYS A 802 -14.72 -8.29 70.91
N THR A 803 -15.00 -9.54 70.56
CA THR A 803 -15.06 -10.67 71.48
C THR A 803 -13.73 -10.85 72.22
N TRP A 804 -12.62 -10.78 71.52
CA TRP A 804 -11.27 -10.85 72.14
C TRP A 804 -11.01 -9.75 73.16
N SER A 805 -11.53 -8.54 72.99
CA SER A 805 -11.28 -7.42 73.89
C SER A 805 -11.98 -7.61 75.22
N ILE A 806 -13.10 -8.30 75.27
CA ILE A 806 -13.91 -8.55 76.47
C ILE A 806 -13.59 -9.86 77.22
N MET A 807 -12.81 -10.77 76.57
CA MET A 807 -12.37 -12.05 77.15
C MET A 807 -11.50 -11.85 78.36
N ASP A 808 -11.68 -12.73 79.36
CA ASP A 808 -10.83 -12.79 80.53
C ASP A 808 -9.44 -13.43 80.23
N LYS A 809 -8.53 -13.47 81.26
CA LYS A 809 -7.15 -13.93 81.00
C LYS A 809 -7.09 -15.43 80.64
N GLN A 810 -7.98 -16.30 81.22
CA GLN A 810 -8.00 -17.71 80.90
C GLN A 810 -8.54 -17.98 79.53
N GLN A 811 -9.60 -17.30 79.17
CA GLN A 811 -10.17 -17.37 77.79
C GLN A 811 -9.15 -16.93 76.68
N LYS A 812 -8.38 -15.88 76.98
CA LYS A 812 -7.29 -15.43 76.07
C LYS A 812 -6.17 -16.44 75.95
N ILE A 813 -5.84 -17.17 77.04
CA ILE A 813 -4.84 -18.24 76.97
C ILE A 813 -5.29 -19.40 76.08
N LEU A 814 -6.56 -19.80 76.19
CA LEU A 814 -7.16 -20.91 75.41
C LEU A 814 -7.26 -20.57 73.92
N ASN A 815 -7.32 -19.29 73.58
CA ASN A 815 -7.37 -18.76 72.21
C ASN A 815 -6.04 -18.17 71.78
N THR A 816 -4.90 -18.72 72.26
CA THR A 816 -3.55 -18.36 71.89
C THR A 816 -2.76 -19.64 71.58
N ILE A 817 -2.24 -19.77 70.36
CA ILE A 817 -1.45 -20.97 69.96
C ILE A 817 -0.02 -20.56 69.63
N THR A 818 0.95 -21.43 69.89
CA THR A 818 2.35 -21.18 69.52
C THR A 818 2.53 -21.32 68.00
N SER A 819 3.45 -20.55 67.47
CA SER A 819 3.83 -20.63 66.04
C SER A 819 4.36 -22.01 65.66
N ILE A 820 4.86 -22.81 66.64
CA ILE A 820 5.36 -24.18 66.37
C ILE A 820 4.16 -25.10 66.23
N ASP A 821 3.24 -25.12 67.17
CA ASP A 821 2.07 -26.00 67.18
C ASP A 821 1.15 -25.75 65.97
N LEU A 822 0.97 -24.50 65.64
CA LEU A 822 0.22 -24.13 64.41
C LEU A 822 0.88 -24.67 63.12
N TYR A 823 2.23 -24.59 63.03
CA TYR A 823 2.92 -25.10 61.86
C TYR A 823 2.95 -26.63 61.80
N GLU A 824 3.10 -27.33 62.91
CA GLU A 824 3.03 -28.78 62.97
C GLU A 824 1.64 -29.29 62.62
N SER A 825 0.60 -28.69 63.13
CA SER A 825 -0.80 -28.99 62.77
C SER A 825 -1.05 -28.70 61.29
N PHE A 826 -0.61 -27.54 60.78
CA PHE A 826 -0.68 -27.23 59.37
C PHE A 826 0.08 -28.27 58.51
N SER A 827 1.28 -28.65 58.87
CA SER A 827 2.07 -29.64 58.14
C SER A 827 1.38 -30.99 58.07
N SER A 828 0.79 -31.43 59.16
CA SER A 828 -0.01 -32.66 59.22
C SER A 828 -1.28 -32.61 58.39
N TRP A 829 -2.02 -31.49 58.46
CA TRP A 829 -3.19 -31.24 57.64
C TRP A 829 -2.84 -31.19 56.16
N ALA A 830 -1.79 -30.43 55.77
CA ALA A 830 -1.32 -30.33 54.43
C ALA A 830 -0.84 -31.64 53.79
N THR A 831 -0.25 -32.54 54.60
CA THR A 831 0.12 -33.89 54.19
C THR A 831 -1.11 -34.74 53.89
N ARG A 832 -2.13 -34.71 54.74
CA ARG A 832 -3.38 -35.44 54.52
C ARG A 832 -4.17 -34.98 53.31
N ASN A 833 -4.11 -33.68 53.01
CA ASN A 833 -4.83 -33.07 51.89
C ASN A 833 -3.99 -32.97 50.62
N ASN A 834 -2.81 -33.59 50.54
CA ASN A 834 -1.90 -33.51 49.40
C ASN A 834 -1.48 -32.07 49.01
N CYS A 835 -1.53 -31.13 49.94
CA CYS A 835 -1.23 -29.71 49.75
C CYS A 835 0.21 -29.35 50.11
N HIS A 836 1.13 -30.30 50.25
CA HIS A 836 2.44 -30.19 50.90
C HIS A 836 3.51 -29.37 50.19
N GLN A 837 3.22 -28.90 48.95
CA GLN A 837 4.31 -28.32 48.15
C GLN A 837 4.58 -26.82 48.49
N GLY A 838 5.67 -26.55 49.23
CA GLY A 838 6.35 -25.27 49.13
C GLY A 838 6.08 -24.24 50.26
N ILE A 839 5.25 -24.52 51.27
CA ILE A 839 5.00 -23.59 52.36
C ILE A 839 5.82 -23.98 53.57
N GLY A 840 7.10 -23.53 53.65
CA GLY A 840 7.92 -23.68 54.85
C GLY A 840 7.49 -22.79 55.99
N LYS A 841 7.94 -23.12 57.20
CA LYS A 841 7.60 -22.42 58.45
C LYS A 841 7.70 -20.89 58.43
N LEU A 842 8.69 -20.34 57.70
CA LEU A 842 8.86 -18.90 57.60
C LEU A 842 7.71 -18.28 56.78
N LYS A 843 7.36 -18.92 55.63
CA LYS A 843 6.28 -18.43 54.76
C LYS A 843 4.91 -18.62 55.37
N PHE A 844 4.69 -19.72 56.09
CA PHE A 844 3.48 -19.97 56.88
C PHE A 844 3.27 -18.90 57.95
N ASN A 845 4.31 -18.63 58.80
CA ASN A 845 4.24 -17.58 59.81
C ASN A 845 4.04 -16.18 59.25
N LYS A 846 4.62 -15.87 58.13
CA LYS A 846 4.39 -14.59 57.45
C LYS A 846 2.93 -14.47 57.02
N ASN A 847 2.34 -15.49 56.44
CA ASN A 847 0.95 -15.56 56.03
C ASN A 847 0.00 -15.38 57.24
N LEU A 848 0.30 -16.02 58.37
CA LEU A 848 -0.47 -15.84 59.59
C LEU A 848 -0.38 -14.41 60.16
N CYS A 849 0.81 -13.78 60.10
CA CYS A 849 0.97 -12.39 60.60
C CYS A 849 0.06 -11.35 59.90
N ASP A 850 -0.30 -11.60 58.61
CA ASP A 850 -1.21 -10.74 57.88
C ASP A 850 -2.68 -10.91 58.30
N ARG A 851 -2.99 -11.98 59.03
CA ARG A 851 -4.35 -12.37 59.45
C ARG A 851 -4.59 -12.26 60.94
N LEU A 852 -3.54 -12.53 61.77
CA LEU A 852 -3.63 -12.67 63.21
C LEU A 852 -2.53 -11.89 63.89
N PRO A 853 -2.81 -11.28 65.06
CA PRO A 853 -1.81 -10.60 65.85
C PRO A 853 -0.78 -11.59 66.42
N ARG A 854 0.49 -11.29 66.25
CA ARG A 854 1.62 -12.08 66.76
C ARG A 854 2.40 -11.33 67.82
N ARG A 855 2.68 -12.00 68.94
CA ARG A 855 3.55 -11.46 69.97
C ARG A 855 4.65 -12.45 70.35
N ARG A 856 5.73 -11.93 70.99
CA ARG A 856 6.85 -12.73 71.50
C ARG A 856 6.63 -13.07 72.97
N THR A 857 6.82 -14.33 73.35
CA THR A 857 6.79 -14.81 74.71
C THR A 857 8.16 -15.39 75.12
N LYS A 858 8.38 -15.73 76.39
CA LYS A 858 9.60 -16.45 76.82
C LYS A 858 9.79 -17.81 76.11
N ARG A 859 8.74 -18.44 75.65
CA ARG A 859 8.73 -19.75 74.93
C ARG A 859 8.70 -19.61 73.41
N GLY A 860 8.81 -18.42 72.83
CA GLY A 860 8.78 -18.22 71.39
C GLY A 860 7.63 -17.32 70.95
N TYR A 861 7.34 -17.30 69.63
CA TYR A 861 6.24 -16.51 69.04
C TYR A 861 4.91 -17.26 69.20
N VAL A 862 3.86 -16.49 69.54
CA VAL A 862 2.49 -16.98 69.62
C VAL A 862 1.57 -16.13 68.75
N PHE A 863 0.53 -16.72 68.28
CA PHE A 863 -0.59 -16.04 67.61
C PHE A 863 -1.77 -15.97 68.57
N ASP A 864 -2.31 -14.78 68.76
CA ASP A 864 -3.50 -14.54 69.57
C ASP A 864 -4.78 -14.61 68.69
N ARG A 865 -5.92 -14.83 69.35
CA ARG A 865 -7.23 -14.89 68.70
C ARG A 865 -7.46 -16.17 67.86
N ILE A 866 -6.76 -17.24 68.12
CA ILE A 866 -6.89 -18.49 67.38
C ILE A 866 -6.86 -19.70 68.34
N SER A 867 -7.77 -20.65 68.10
CA SER A 867 -7.78 -21.95 68.77
C SER A 867 -8.04 -23.07 67.76
N PHE A 868 -7.61 -24.29 68.08
CA PHE A 868 -7.99 -25.47 67.26
C PHE A 868 -9.45 -25.82 67.45
N ILE A 869 -10.12 -26.29 66.41
CA ILE A 869 -11.43 -26.88 66.47
C ILE A 869 -11.31 -28.20 67.22
N MET A 870 -11.90 -28.35 68.40
CA MET A 870 -12.04 -29.62 69.12
C MET A 870 -13.02 -30.47 68.26
N ILE A 871 -12.54 -31.54 67.69
CA ILE A 871 -13.37 -32.61 67.14
C ILE A 871 -13.75 -33.40 68.39
N ASP A 872 -15.01 -33.31 68.87
CA ASP A 872 -15.51 -34.22 69.82
C ASP A 872 -15.21 -35.65 69.37
N SER A 873 -14.34 -36.33 70.14
CA SER A 873 -14.10 -37.77 69.94
C SER A 873 -15.42 -38.51 69.99
N PHE A 874 -15.85 -39.04 68.85
CA PHE A 874 -16.90 -40.01 68.87
C PHE A 874 -16.49 -41.10 69.86
N GLU A 875 -17.32 -41.31 70.90
CA GLU A 875 -17.21 -42.42 71.80
C GLU A 875 -17.10 -43.74 71.00
N GLU A 876 -15.99 -44.40 71.18
CA GLU A 876 -15.91 -45.84 70.87
C GLU A 876 -16.95 -46.57 71.71
N ASN A 877 -18.13 -46.78 71.17
CA ASN A 877 -18.98 -47.78 71.69
C ASN A 877 -18.35 -49.13 71.45
N SER A 878 -17.70 -49.63 72.47
CA SER A 878 -17.42 -51.04 72.66
C SER A 878 -18.71 -51.75 72.78
N ASP A 879 -19.21 -52.37 71.75
CA ASP A 879 -20.07 -53.53 71.93
C ASP A 879 -19.31 -54.78 71.55
N ASN A 880 -18.67 -55.34 72.56
CA ASN A 880 -18.60 -56.82 72.64
C ASN A 880 -20.01 -57.32 72.67
N ASP A 881 -20.36 -58.16 71.71
CA ASP A 881 -20.98 -59.52 71.91
C ASP A 881 -21.34 -60.14 70.62
N LEU A 882 -20.79 -61.44 70.48
CA LEU A 882 -21.12 -62.59 69.60
C LEU A 882 -20.64 -62.58 68.19
#